data_c6bc57d96688c6291988ebd2b558c3d8
#
_entry.id   c6bc57d96688c6291988ebd2b558c3d8
#
_cell.length_a   1.000
_cell.length_b   1.000
_cell.length_c   1.000
_cell.angle_alpha   90.00
_cell.angle_beta   90.00
_cell.angle_gamma   90.00
#
_symmetry.space_group_name_H-M   'P 1'
#
loop_
_entity.id
_entity.type
_entity.pdbx_description
1 polymer ?
#
loop_
_entity_poly.entity_id
_entity_poly.type
_entity_poly.pdbx_seq_one_letter_code
_entity_poly.pdbx_strand_id
1 'polypeptide(L)'
;LAKSGTNDRGFSILSLETAMSGAANQLFRFEEVSPGNGYAIICKDGNLSLDVMDYSHQKLADIILTAHQSNSQVNKWWILEECSERMESSMTYTSDYKQPKTITDSRGNTVHYEYDDKNRLLTKLTDAKGNATSYAYDANTDKMTEVARMVDGKEVKVSYTYENEKVTSIGHNGFTYDYAYDPFGNLESVSVGGRELERTTLRSRNGLADRITYATGEAVRNEYNSEEQLAAQYLITADGREEKLFENTYDSCGKIARHKDLCSGVISTYQYDLIGRMVGTDRSDGMKLRKVYDEKNRVKGYTYQKDRVGHEVEFLYGDVEKQQKPGLGYGIKINGAQKIAYEYDALGRVIRTHNHFSDTNTSTQEYTYVSGKEAGVTTNLVASVREGNRAESYTYDACGNVETMVERSADGSERKIRYYYDALNQLVREDNQKQNKTICYTYDVGGNMVRRDEYRYIENPVITEAPWKSDTFEYQTGGWRDQLHFYNGQAITYDAMGNPLQYLGMQMEWEKGHQLKHITGAGLDMYCMYNDSGKRIRKTVNGVTTDFYLDGSAILMQTSSDGSRIDFFYDDKGNVFAMKYQNEMYFYRKNLFGDILGILDSHGTELVKYEYNSWGKLLNLTDYSSNGLGRRNPFRFKGYYYDEELGMYYLNSRYYDPETGRMLSPDVLEVLVVNVDSTAKNLYLYCDSNPIQRKDDDGKILHCVLVGAASAAFGMITTIATNIVTDEKWNDGLVEVGASSFVSGALSVSGFGPLGSAVGQAIGQGVIAGITEGYSLWKKSKTGGITAWDVTNSVINVGISISGGTHYQKKDSIYAKGKIRRMRNRIRDYNKAKAGGKRGVIARRKAELDRETKKLGEMVYKHSKPDWTSSLLNVVNNVVSGSQPVDKPKGGGKRVFYMRW
;
A
#
# COMPACT_ATOMS: atom_id res chain seq x y z
N LEU A 1 21.27 14.65 16.27
CA LEU A 1 21.71 14.98 17.62
C LEU A 1 23.14 14.43 17.83
N ALA A 2 24.16 15.30 17.93
CA ALA A 2 25.54 14.88 18.19
C ALA A 2 25.84 15.04 19.68
N LYS A 3 26.57 14.05 20.25
CA LYS A 3 27.08 14.14 21.63
C LYS A 3 28.19 15.18 21.65
N SER A 4 28.02 16.31 22.30
CA SER A 4 29.01 17.42 22.34
C SER A 4 29.81 17.53 23.62
N GLY A 5 29.62 16.66 24.62
CA GLY A 5 30.35 16.65 25.88
C GLY A 5 29.47 16.26 27.08
N THR A 6 30.11 16.37 28.29
CA THR A 6 29.42 16.23 29.59
C THR A 6 29.44 17.57 30.31
N ASN A 7 28.36 17.89 31.03
CA ASN A 7 28.35 19.08 31.90
C ASN A 7 29.12 18.81 33.23
N ASP A 8 29.27 19.83 34.05
CA ASP A 8 29.94 19.77 35.35
C ASP A 8 29.35 18.77 36.36
N ARG A 9 28.17 18.21 36.05
CA ARG A 9 27.51 17.15 36.85
C ARG A 9 27.53 15.78 36.17
N GLY A 10 28.32 15.60 35.09
CA GLY A 10 28.47 14.32 34.40
C GLY A 10 27.35 13.97 33.40
N PHE A 11 26.42 14.84 33.13
CA PHE A 11 25.35 14.59 32.15
C PHE A 11 25.83 14.80 30.71
N SER A 12 25.43 13.94 29.80
CA SER A 12 25.72 14.08 28.36
C SER A 12 24.99 15.26 27.76
N ILE A 13 25.70 16.13 27.06
CA ILE A 13 25.13 17.27 26.33
C ILE A 13 24.98 16.84 24.87
N LEU A 14 23.77 16.98 24.32
CA LEU A 14 23.50 16.83 22.89
C LEU A 14 23.38 18.21 22.24
N SER A 15 24.09 18.42 21.13
CA SER A 15 23.88 19.59 20.29
C SER A 15 23.03 19.25 19.11
N LEU A 16 21.99 20.06 18.84
CA LEU A 16 21.34 20.12 17.55
C LEU A 16 22.18 21.06 16.68
N GLU A 17 22.99 20.50 15.79
CA GLU A 17 23.61 21.32 14.75
C GLU A 17 22.56 21.68 13.74
N THR A 18 21.99 22.87 13.83
CA THR A 18 21.27 23.46 12.72
C THR A 18 22.29 24.10 11.78
N ALA A 19 22.26 23.72 10.51
CA ALA A 19 23.05 24.38 9.46
C ALA A 19 22.51 25.79 9.14
N MET A 20 22.17 26.59 10.16
CA MET A 20 21.82 27.99 10.03
C MET A 20 23.02 28.82 10.44
N SER A 21 23.68 29.43 9.47
CA SER A 21 24.66 30.49 9.75
C SER A 21 23.99 31.62 10.50
N GLY A 22 24.35 31.79 11.79
CA GLY A 22 23.92 32.91 12.62
C GLY A 22 22.94 32.62 13.75
N ALA A 23 22.48 31.39 13.93
CA ALA A 23 21.75 30.99 15.12
C ALA A 23 22.69 30.44 16.17
N ALA A 24 22.57 30.89 17.42
CA ALA A 24 23.26 30.27 18.54
C ALA A 24 22.90 28.78 18.62
N ASN A 25 23.89 27.92 18.79
CA ASN A 25 23.68 26.49 18.98
C ASN A 25 22.70 26.28 20.11
N GLN A 26 21.53 25.71 19.82
CA GLN A 26 20.58 25.33 20.85
C GLN A 26 21.13 24.11 21.57
N LEU A 27 21.57 24.31 22.82
CA LEU A 27 22.07 23.26 23.68
C LEU A 27 20.91 22.67 24.48
N PHE A 28 20.77 21.36 24.41
CA PHE A 28 19.84 20.59 25.23
C PHE A 28 20.63 19.82 26.29
N ARG A 29 20.13 19.73 27.51
CA ARG A 29 20.67 18.87 28.55
C ARG A 29 19.69 17.74 28.83
N PHE A 30 20.23 16.58 29.23
CA PHE A 30 19.45 15.48 29.77
C PHE A 30 19.41 15.63 31.28
N GLU A 31 18.23 15.69 31.85
CA GLU A 31 18.05 15.54 33.30
C GLU A 31 17.40 14.18 33.56
N GLU A 32 18.04 13.38 34.43
CA GLU A 32 17.43 12.17 34.93
C GLU A 32 16.29 12.56 35.87
N VAL A 33 15.07 12.15 35.53
CA VAL A 33 13.87 12.56 36.27
C VAL A 33 13.71 11.71 37.54
N SER A 34 14.13 10.45 37.52
CA SER A 34 14.27 9.56 38.67
C SER A 34 15.25 8.45 38.31
N PRO A 35 16.07 7.94 39.25
CA PRO A 35 17.03 6.87 38.97
C PRO A 35 16.35 5.67 38.31
N GLY A 36 16.78 5.34 37.09
CA GLY A 36 16.25 4.22 36.31
C GLY A 36 14.97 4.47 35.49
N ASN A 37 14.38 5.67 35.55
CA ASN A 37 13.07 5.94 34.93
C ASN A 37 13.10 6.91 33.72
N GLY A 38 14.29 7.21 33.15
CA GLY A 38 14.40 7.97 31.90
C GLY A 38 14.90 9.40 32.09
N TYR A 39 15.07 10.11 30.98
CA TYR A 39 15.68 11.45 30.93
C TYR A 39 14.72 12.46 30.31
N ALA A 40 14.66 13.67 30.86
CA ALA A 40 14.03 14.81 30.20
C ALA A 40 15.08 15.54 29.35
N ILE A 41 14.69 15.99 28.17
CA ILE A 41 15.54 16.81 27.30
C ILE A 41 15.12 18.26 27.51
N ILE A 42 16.01 19.07 28.12
CA ILE A 42 15.71 20.48 28.47
C ILE A 42 16.56 21.42 27.61
N CYS A 43 15.89 22.41 26.99
CA CYS A 43 16.58 23.46 26.23
C CYS A 43 17.31 24.42 27.17
N LYS A 44 18.54 24.85 26.81
CA LYS A 44 19.39 25.73 27.65
C LYS A 44 18.79 27.11 27.91
N ASP A 45 17.96 27.63 26.99
CA ASP A 45 17.41 29.00 27.06
C ASP A 45 16.13 29.15 27.88
N GLY A 46 15.86 28.21 28.75
CA GLY A 46 14.85 28.28 29.80
C GLY A 46 13.66 27.40 29.53
N ASN A 47 13.27 26.70 30.52
CA ASN A 47 11.98 26.03 30.80
C ASN A 47 11.16 25.43 29.62
N LEU A 48 11.78 25.15 28.47
CA LEU A 48 11.16 24.45 27.35
C LEU A 48 11.68 23.02 27.33
N SER A 49 10.77 22.06 27.28
CA SER A 49 11.09 20.65 27.05
C SER A 49 10.66 20.23 25.65
N LEU A 50 11.38 19.28 25.05
CA LEU A 50 10.91 18.57 23.87
C LEU A 50 9.77 17.66 24.33
N ASP A 51 8.60 17.84 23.75
CA ASP A 51 7.42 17.02 24.03
C ASP A 51 6.93 16.37 22.75
N VAL A 52 6.28 15.20 22.86
CA VAL A 52 5.65 14.53 21.74
C VAL A 52 4.20 14.95 21.68
N MET A 53 3.82 15.59 20.59
CA MET A 53 2.44 15.93 20.34
C MET A 53 1.61 14.65 20.28
N ASP A 54 0.46 14.65 20.95
CA ASP A 54 -0.51 13.55 20.89
C ASP A 54 -0.17 12.29 21.71
N TYR A 55 0.71 12.39 22.73
CA TYR A 55 1.05 11.24 23.58
C TYR A 55 1.35 9.93 22.80
N SER A 56 1.70 10.03 21.53
CA SER A 56 2.07 8.88 20.75
C SER A 56 3.54 8.53 20.97
N HIS A 57 3.81 7.28 21.29
CA HIS A 57 5.17 6.75 21.37
C HIS A 57 5.76 6.42 19.99
N GLN A 58 5.16 6.97 18.91
CA GLN A 58 5.62 6.70 17.56
C GLN A 58 6.81 7.58 17.18
N LYS A 59 7.79 7.01 16.53
CA LYS A 59 9.04 7.66 16.07
C LYS A 59 8.84 8.93 15.22
N LEU A 60 7.63 9.19 14.73
CA LEU A 60 7.27 10.26 13.80
C LEU A 60 6.22 11.21 14.36
N ALA A 61 5.97 11.19 15.68
CA ALA A 61 5.14 12.22 16.30
C ALA A 61 5.82 13.57 16.19
N ASP A 62 5.07 14.62 15.90
CA ASP A 62 5.57 15.98 15.87
C ASP A 62 6.18 16.33 17.23
N ILE A 63 7.45 16.75 17.21
CA ILE A 63 8.17 17.19 18.40
C ILE A 63 7.95 18.67 18.55
N ILE A 64 7.25 19.08 19.58
CA ILE A 64 7.05 20.49 19.94
C ILE A 64 7.84 20.85 21.17
N LEU A 65 8.32 22.09 21.21
CA LEU A 65 8.90 22.68 22.42
C LEU A 65 7.77 23.24 23.29
N THR A 66 7.53 22.62 24.45
CA THR A 66 6.54 23.10 25.43
C THR A 66 7.22 23.65 26.67
N ALA A 67 6.54 24.55 27.39
CA ALA A 67 7.02 25.02 28.66
C ALA A 67 7.11 23.86 29.66
N HIS A 68 8.25 23.73 30.34
CA HIS A 68 8.50 22.70 31.34
C HIS A 68 7.53 22.91 32.53
N GLN A 69 6.52 22.07 32.64
CA GLN A 69 5.72 21.97 33.85
C GLN A 69 6.29 20.86 34.72
N SER A 70 6.79 21.25 35.90
CA SER A 70 7.22 20.29 36.93
C SER A 70 5.99 19.52 37.39
N ASN A 71 5.86 18.29 36.97
CA ASN A 71 5.32 17.11 37.60
C ASN A 71 4.61 16.15 36.64
N SER A 72 5.12 14.91 36.64
CA SER A 72 4.38 13.66 36.59
C SER A 72 3.40 13.48 35.43
N GLN A 73 3.86 13.48 34.19
CA GLN A 73 3.17 12.73 33.14
C GLN A 73 4.12 11.72 32.51
N VAL A 74 3.82 10.45 32.70
CA VAL A 74 4.58 9.27 32.23
C VAL A 74 4.86 9.30 30.70
N ASN A 75 4.13 10.14 29.98
CA ASN A 75 4.19 10.23 28.52
C ASN A 75 5.36 11.07 27.96
N LYS A 76 6.15 11.70 28.86
CA LYS A 76 7.30 12.55 28.48
C LYS A 76 8.64 11.84 28.53
N TRP A 77 8.63 10.53 28.76
CA TRP A 77 9.83 9.74 28.88
C TRP A 77 10.29 9.22 27.53
N TRP A 78 11.56 9.51 27.19
CA TRP A 78 12.22 8.95 26.03
C TRP A 78 13.14 7.85 26.50
N ILE A 79 13.03 6.66 25.92
CA ILE A 79 14.04 5.63 26.02
C ILE A 79 15.07 5.96 24.94
N LEU A 80 16.26 6.39 25.37
CA LEU A 80 17.39 6.62 24.48
C LEU A 80 18.12 5.28 24.33
N GLU A 81 17.97 4.64 23.18
CA GLU A 81 18.81 3.51 22.81
C GLU A 81 20.04 4.03 22.08
N GLU A 82 21.23 3.53 22.45
CA GLU A 82 22.46 3.80 21.71
C GLU A 82 22.35 3.10 20.36
N CYS A 83 22.25 3.86 19.27
CA CYS A 83 22.16 3.33 17.93
C CYS A 83 23.50 3.51 17.25
N SER A 84 24.23 2.40 17.06
CA SER A 84 25.52 2.39 16.35
C SER A 84 25.36 2.57 14.85
N GLU A 85 24.16 2.35 14.32
CA GLU A 85 23.81 2.49 12.91
C GLU A 85 22.73 3.56 12.69
N ARG A 86 22.78 4.22 11.55
CA ARG A 86 21.79 5.21 11.12
C ARG A 86 21.43 5.03 9.64
N MET A 87 20.21 5.37 9.26
CA MET A 87 19.86 5.53 7.85
C MET A 87 19.96 7.01 7.48
N GLU A 88 20.57 7.28 6.33
CA GLU A 88 20.76 8.64 5.82
C GLU A 88 20.15 8.78 4.43
N SER A 89 19.60 9.94 4.18
CA SER A 89 19.28 10.40 2.84
C SER A 89 19.58 11.88 2.73
N SER A 90 19.88 12.33 1.54
CA SER A 90 20.11 13.74 1.28
C SER A 90 19.32 14.21 0.05
N MET A 91 18.90 15.46 0.10
CA MET A 91 18.22 16.13 -1.01
C MET A 91 18.91 17.44 -1.33
N THR A 92 19.01 17.73 -2.63
CA THR A 92 19.31 19.09 -3.09
C THR A 92 18.09 19.67 -3.80
N TYR A 93 17.99 20.99 -3.81
CA TYR A 93 16.83 21.68 -4.35
C TYR A 93 17.22 22.59 -5.52
N THR A 94 16.24 23.00 -6.31
CA THR A 94 16.38 24.07 -7.30
C THR A 94 16.83 25.37 -6.63
N SER A 95 17.36 26.33 -7.40
CA SER A 95 17.90 27.59 -6.87
C SER A 95 16.87 28.43 -6.12
N ASP A 96 15.59 28.27 -6.39
CA ASP A 96 14.47 28.91 -5.72
C ASP A 96 13.88 28.07 -4.56
N TYR A 97 14.51 26.93 -4.24
CA TYR A 97 14.13 25.98 -3.16
C TYR A 97 12.69 25.44 -3.23
N LYS A 98 12.09 25.43 -4.43
CA LYS A 98 10.72 24.94 -4.58
C LYS A 98 10.63 23.46 -4.89
N GLN A 99 11.59 22.94 -5.64
CA GLN A 99 11.55 21.57 -6.15
C GLN A 99 12.83 20.79 -5.80
N PRO A 100 12.77 19.47 -5.55
CA PRO A 100 13.95 18.62 -5.37
C PRO A 100 14.73 18.54 -6.69
N LYS A 101 16.05 18.73 -6.65
CA LYS A 101 16.95 18.54 -7.78
C LYS A 101 17.60 17.18 -7.77
N THR A 102 17.97 16.69 -6.60
CA THR A 102 18.49 15.35 -6.41
C THR A 102 17.98 14.75 -5.11
N ILE A 103 17.81 13.41 -5.10
CA ILE A 103 17.58 12.62 -3.89
C ILE A 103 18.61 11.50 -3.89
N THR A 104 19.38 11.39 -2.79
CA THR A 104 20.42 10.36 -2.63
C THR A 104 20.06 9.46 -1.45
N ASP A 105 20.12 8.14 -1.65
CA ASP A 105 19.85 7.13 -0.62
C ASP A 105 21.08 6.85 0.28
N SER A 106 20.92 6.00 1.31
CA SER A 106 22.00 5.59 2.22
C SER A 106 23.17 4.89 1.52
N ARG A 107 22.99 4.31 0.33
CA ARG A 107 24.06 3.68 -0.46
C ARG A 107 24.81 4.69 -1.34
N GLY A 108 24.32 5.92 -1.44
CA GLY A 108 24.84 6.97 -2.31
C GLY A 108 24.27 6.94 -3.72
N ASN A 109 23.23 6.17 -3.97
CA ASN A 109 22.53 6.16 -5.26
C ASN A 109 21.67 7.43 -5.37
N THR A 110 21.76 8.12 -6.52
CA THR A 110 21.13 9.43 -6.68
C THR A 110 20.17 9.44 -7.86
N VAL A 111 18.97 9.93 -7.62
CA VAL A 111 17.98 10.26 -8.65
C VAL A 111 18.05 11.76 -8.91
N HIS A 112 18.02 12.15 -10.18
CA HIS A 112 18.10 13.54 -10.64
C HIS A 112 16.78 13.97 -11.25
N TYR A 113 16.38 15.22 -10.97
CA TYR A 113 15.17 15.87 -11.47
C TYR A 113 15.56 17.14 -12.22
N GLU A 114 15.04 17.29 -13.43
CA GLU A 114 15.19 18.50 -14.25
C GLU A 114 13.81 19.10 -14.51
N TYR A 115 13.71 20.42 -14.47
CA TYR A 115 12.45 21.16 -14.58
C TYR A 115 12.52 22.18 -15.71
N ASP A 116 11.37 22.75 -16.08
CA ASP A 116 11.29 23.89 -16.98
C ASP A 116 12.04 25.11 -16.44
N ASP A 117 12.25 26.14 -17.26
CA ASP A 117 12.99 27.35 -16.89
C ASP A 117 12.42 28.09 -15.66
N LYS A 118 11.17 27.81 -15.32
CA LYS A 118 10.48 28.40 -14.16
C LYS A 118 10.51 27.49 -12.92
N ASN A 119 11.19 26.36 -12.97
CA ASN A 119 11.20 25.33 -11.96
C ASN A 119 9.79 24.86 -11.54
N ARG A 120 8.87 24.71 -12.52
CA ARG A 120 7.49 24.32 -12.27
C ARG A 120 7.19 22.92 -12.77
N LEU A 121 7.55 22.62 -14.01
CA LEU A 121 7.20 21.40 -14.72
C LEU A 121 8.41 20.45 -14.74
N LEU A 122 8.23 19.21 -14.24
CA LEU A 122 9.27 18.20 -14.32
C LEU A 122 9.44 17.78 -15.79
N THR A 123 10.56 18.11 -16.41
CA THR A 123 10.82 17.78 -17.81
C THR A 123 11.61 16.50 -17.99
N LYS A 124 12.39 16.11 -16.95
CA LYS A 124 13.18 14.88 -17.01
C LYS A 124 13.48 14.35 -15.61
N LEU A 125 13.39 13.04 -15.47
CA LEU A 125 13.83 12.28 -14.31
C LEU A 125 14.91 11.30 -14.77
N THR A 126 16.07 11.30 -14.09
CA THR A 126 17.13 10.32 -14.35
C THR A 126 17.29 9.44 -13.11
N ASP A 127 17.10 8.14 -13.27
CA ASP A 127 17.23 7.19 -12.18
C ASP A 127 18.69 6.95 -11.77
N ALA A 128 18.91 6.16 -10.73
CA ALA A 128 20.26 5.92 -10.18
C ALA A 128 21.15 5.06 -11.11
N LYS A 129 20.60 4.44 -12.15
CA LYS A 129 21.35 3.73 -13.21
C LYS A 129 21.67 4.64 -14.41
N GLY A 130 21.18 5.88 -14.40
CA GLY A 130 21.35 6.85 -15.48
C GLY A 130 20.27 6.79 -16.57
N ASN A 131 19.22 5.98 -16.40
CA ASN A 131 18.12 5.92 -17.36
C ASN A 131 17.20 7.13 -17.19
N ALA A 132 16.92 7.84 -18.30
CA ALA A 132 16.12 9.04 -18.29
C ALA A 132 14.68 8.78 -18.75
N THR A 133 13.72 9.36 -18.02
CA THR A 133 12.32 9.51 -18.41
C THR A 133 12.07 10.98 -18.71
N SER A 134 11.56 11.30 -19.89
CA SER A 134 11.18 12.65 -20.30
C SER A 134 9.68 12.88 -20.21
N TYR A 135 9.30 14.11 -19.94
CA TYR A 135 7.91 14.55 -19.79
C TYR A 135 7.66 15.76 -20.70
N ALA A 136 6.61 15.71 -21.49
CA ALA A 136 6.17 16.83 -22.32
C ALA A 136 4.82 17.37 -21.84
N TYR A 137 4.61 18.66 -22.04
CA TYR A 137 3.44 19.39 -21.57
C TYR A 137 2.85 20.28 -22.65
N ASP A 138 1.55 20.49 -22.60
CA ASP A 138 0.88 21.50 -23.40
C ASP A 138 1.27 22.90 -22.90
N ALA A 139 1.72 23.76 -23.81
CA ALA A 139 2.27 25.06 -23.45
C ALA A 139 1.23 26.06 -22.89
N ASN A 140 -0.07 25.84 -23.14
CA ASN A 140 -1.15 26.74 -22.74
C ASN A 140 -1.81 26.30 -21.42
N THR A 141 -1.88 24.99 -21.19
CA THR A 141 -2.62 24.41 -20.07
C THR A 141 -1.72 23.83 -18.99
N ASP A 142 -0.40 23.72 -19.26
CA ASP A 142 0.59 23.03 -18.41
C ASP A 142 0.25 21.53 -18.17
N LYS A 143 -0.67 20.93 -18.95
CA LYS A 143 -1.05 19.53 -18.81
C LYS A 143 -0.03 18.60 -19.47
N MET A 144 0.29 17.49 -18.83
CA MET A 144 1.24 16.51 -19.36
C MET A 144 0.66 15.82 -20.60
N THR A 145 1.35 15.90 -21.73
CA THR A 145 0.92 15.29 -23.00
C THR A 145 1.66 14.01 -23.32
N GLU A 146 2.86 13.82 -22.78
CA GLU A 146 3.66 12.62 -23.05
C GLU A 146 4.61 12.28 -21.90
N VAL A 147 4.81 10.99 -21.68
CA VAL A 147 5.90 10.41 -20.89
C VAL A 147 6.63 9.43 -21.77
N ALA A 148 7.97 9.57 -21.90
CA ALA A 148 8.77 8.70 -22.76
C ALA A 148 10.08 8.27 -22.09
N ARG A 149 10.54 7.05 -22.42
CA ARG A 149 11.82 6.48 -21.97
C ARG A 149 12.46 5.66 -23.10
N MET A 150 13.78 5.75 -23.20
CA MET A 150 14.53 4.91 -24.12
C MET A 150 14.87 3.56 -23.46
N VAL A 151 14.54 2.45 -24.14
CA VAL A 151 14.83 1.08 -23.72
C VAL A 151 15.45 0.35 -24.90
N ASP A 152 16.70 -0.08 -24.80
CA ASP A 152 17.43 -0.79 -25.85
C ASP A 152 17.34 -0.11 -27.24
N GLY A 153 17.44 1.23 -27.26
CA GLY A 153 17.36 2.03 -28.49
C GLY A 153 15.94 2.24 -29.04
N LYS A 154 14.90 1.74 -28.38
CA LYS A 154 13.50 1.96 -28.72
C LYS A 154 12.86 2.96 -27.75
N GLU A 155 12.03 3.85 -28.27
CA GLU A 155 11.23 4.74 -27.44
C GLU A 155 9.96 4.05 -26.94
N VAL A 156 9.83 3.94 -25.63
CA VAL A 156 8.61 3.49 -24.94
C VAL A 156 7.91 4.73 -24.42
N LYS A 157 6.64 4.94 -24.83
CA LYS A 157 5.92 6.15 -24.49
C LYS A 157 4.43 5.95 -24.23
N VAL A 158 3.90 6.85 -23.41
CA VAL A 158 2.49 7.05 -23.17
C VAL A 158 2.13 8.49 -23.51
N SER A 159 1.06 8.68 -24.26
CA SER A 159 0.55 10.02 -24.63
C SER A 159 -0.83 10.26 -24.01
N TYR A 160 -1.14 11.52 -23.74
CA TYR A 160 -2.40 11.96 -23.15
C TYR A 160 -3.04 13.05 -23.98
N THR A 161 -4.36 12.97 -24.22
CA THR A 161 -5.14 14.04 -24.80
C THR A 161 -6.22 14.50 -23.82
N TYR A 162 -6.58 15.77 -23.90
CA TYR A 162 -7.51 16.39 -22.96
C TYR A 162 -8.58 17.17 -23.70
N GLU A 163 -9.79 17.15 -23.13
CA GLU A 163 -10.88 18.05 -23.49
C GLU A 163 -11.57 18.53 -22.22
N ASN A 164 -11.84 19.85 -22.12
CA ASN A 164 -12.47 20.45 -20.94
C ASN A 164 -11.81 20.04 -19.62
N GLU A 165 -10.47 20.11 -19.58
CA GLU A 165 -9.63 19.77 -18.43
C GLU A 165 -9.55 18.26 -18.11
N LYS A 166 -10.27 17.39 -18.80
CA LYS A 166 -10.32 15.95 -18.55
C LYS A 166 -9.54 15.15 -19.56
N VAL A 167 -8.94 14.04 -19.14
CA VAL A 167 -8.26 13.09 -20.03
C VAL A 167 -9.29 12.42 -20.91
N THR A 168 -9.22 12.59 -22.23
CA THR A 168 -10.11 11.93 -23.19
C THR A 168 -9.47 10.76 -23.90
N SER A 169 -8.13 10.70 -23.94
CA SER A 169 -7.44 9.54 -24.50
C SER A 169 -6.07 9.32 -23.86
N ILE A 170 -5.69 8.05 -23.70
CA ILE A 170 -4.36 7.61 -23.29
C ILE A 170 -3.82 6.69 -24.39
N GLY A 171 -2.77 7.13 -25.08
CA GLY A 171 -2.07 6.35 -26.10
C GLY A 171 -1.01 5.46 -25.48
N HIS A 172 -1.01 4.17 -25.81
CA HIS A 172 -0.09 3.15 -25.33
C HIS A 172 0.10 2.08 -26.40
N ASN A 173 1.31 1.61 -26.61
CA ASN A 173 1.63 0.47 -27.50
C ASN A 173 0.97 0.53 -28.90
N GLY A 174 0.75 1.76 -29.43
CA GLY A 174 0.15 1.99 -30.74
C GLY A 174 -1.36 1.79 -30.80
N PHE A 175 -2.08 1.81 -29.70
CA PHE A 175 -3.52 1.92 -29.58
C PHE A 175 -3.91 2.90 -28.48
N THR A 176 -5.21 3.17 -28.27
CA THR A 176 -5.70 4.14 -27.30
C THR A 176 -6.73 3.53 -26.36
N TYR A 177 -6.74 4.03 -25.12
CA TYR A 177 -7.87 3.99 -24.20
C TYR A 177 -8.58 5.33 -24.28
N ASP A 178 -9.87 5.34 -24.62
CA ASP A 178 -10.63 6.56 -24.84
C ASP A 178 -11.74 6.69 -23.80
N TYR A 179 -11.92 7.91 -23.26
CA TYR A 179 -12.83 8.23 -22.16
C TYR A 179 -13.87 9.21 -22.63
N ALA A 180 -15.15 8.88 -22.41
CA ALA A 180 -16.25 9.80 -22.61
C ALA A 180 -16.84 10.25 -21.27
N TYR A 181 -17.27 11.51 -21.22
CA TYR A 181 -17.85 12.11 -20.03
C TYR A 181 -19.25 12.65 -20.29
N ASP A 182 -20.12 12.57 -19.29
CA ASP A 182 -21.44 13.18 -19.33
C ASP A 182 -21.33 14.72 -19.26
N PRO A 183 -22.44 15.47 -19.53
CA PRO A 183 -22.43 16.93 -19.45
C PRO A 183 -22.07 17.51 -18.07
N PHE A 184 -22.08 16.70 -17.01
CA PHE A 184 -21.70 17.08 -15.66
C PHE A 184 -20.22 16.77 -15.36
N GLY A 185 -19.52 16.13 -16.31
CA GLY A 185 -18.12 15.76 -16.19
C GLY A 185 -17.87 14.44 -15.45
N ASN A 186 -18.87 13.60 -15.25
CA ASN A 186 -18.68 12.24 -14.72
C ASN A 186 -18.28 11.31 -15.86
N LEU A 187 -17.38 10.34 -15.57
CA LEU A 187 -17.00 9.31 -16.53
C LEU A 187 -18.23 8.48 -16.93
N GLU A 188 -18.56 8.50 -18.22
CA GLU A 188 -19.69 7.77 -18.79
C GLU A 188 -19.26 6.46 -19.42
N SER A 189 -18.19 6.47 -20.23
CA SER A 189 -17.71 5.22 -20.83
C SER A 189 -16.20 5.20 -21.05
N VAL A 190 -15.64 3.99 -21.13
CA VAL A 190 -14.27 3.73 -21.52
C VAL A 190 -14.24 2.78 -22.70
N SER A 191 -13.39 3.10 -23.68
CA SER A 191 -13.15 2.29 -24.87
C SER A 191 -11.70 1.92 -25.00
N VAL A 192 -11.38 0.82 -25.67
CA VAL A 192 -10.02 0.40 -26.01
C VAL A 192 -9.94 0.05 -27.47
N GLY A 193 -8.96 0.64 -28.17
CA GLY A 193 -8.78 0.42 -29.61
C GLY A 193 -10.05 0.66 -30.42
N GLY A 194 -10.88 1.63 -30.02
CA GLY A 194 -12.15 1.99 -30.65
C GLY A 194 -13.36 1.11 -30.28
N ARG A 195 -13.22 0.14 -29.36
CA ARG A 195 -14.31 -0.69 -28.82
C ARG A 195 -14.69 -0.22 -27.43
N GLU A 196 -15.95 0.10 -27.18
CA GLU A 196 -16.45 0.39 -25.85
C GLU A 196 -16.39 -0.88 -24.97
N LEU A 197 -15.72 -0.78 -23.80
CA LEU A 197 -15.66 -1.86 -22.83
C LEU A 197 -16.78 -1.75 -21.80
N GLU A 198 -16.98 -0.56 -21.31
CA GLU A 198 -17.89 -0.29 -20.20
C GLU A 198 -18.57 1.06 -20.36
N ARG A 199 -19.85 1.08 -20.02
CA ARG A 199 -20.65 2.31 -19.95
C ARG A 199 -21.39 2.38 -18.63
N THR A 200 -21.22 3.49 -17.90
CA THR A 200 -21.90 3.76 -16.63
C THR A 200 -22.99 4.79 -16.81
N THR A 201 -24.22 4.45 -16.47
CA THR A 201 -25.32 5.41 -16.36
C THR A 201 -25.42 5.92 -14.94
N LEU A 202 -25.28 7.25 -14.75
CA LEU A 202 -25.28 7.90 -13.45
C LEU A 202 -26.62 8.55 -13.15
N ARG A 203 -27.01 8.58 -11.86
CA ARG A 203 -28.14 9.39 -11.40
C ARG A 203 -27.76 10.86 -11.41
N SER A 204 -28.50 11.68 -12.14
CA SER A 204 -28.19 13.09 -12.38
C SER A 204 -28.08 13.95 -11.11
N ARG A 205 -28.67 13.56 -9.97
CA ARG A 205 -28.69 14.38 -8.74
C ARG A 205 -27.52 14.14 -7.80
N ASN A 206 -26.96 12.95 -7.75
CA ASN A 206 -26.00 12.52 -6.72
C ASN A 206 -24.76 11.85 -7.30
N GLY A 207 -24.69 11.63 -8.61
CA GLY A 207 -23.54 10.98 -9.25
C GLY A 207 -23.38 9.49 -8.91
N LEU A 208 -24.40 8.84 -8.32
CA LEU A 208 -24.34 7.42 -8.01
C LEU A 208 -24.62 6.61 -9.29
N ALA A 209 -23.79 5.59 -9.52
CA ALA A 209 -23.95 4.68 -10.64
C ALA A 209 -25.25 3.89 -10.50
N ASP A 210 -26.15 4.01 -11.47
CA ASP A 210 -27.41 3.26 -11.52
C ASP A 210 -27.20 1.94 -12.26
N ARG A 211 -26.51 1.99 -13.41
CA ARG A 211 -26.26 0.83 -14.24
C ARG A 211 -24.89 0.90 -14.88
N ILE A 212 -24.18 -0.23 -14.86
CA ILE A 212 -22.91 -0.44 -15.55
C ILE A 212 -23.16 -1.51 -16.61
N THR A 213 -22.97 -1.17 -17.88
CA THR A 213 -23.15 -2.08 -19.02
C THR A 213 -21.77 -2.45 -19.57
N TYR A 214 -21.53 -3.73 -19.76
CA TYR A 214 -20.28 -4.29 -20.29
C TYR A 214 -20.39 -4.59 -21.78
N ALA A 215 -19.24 -4.64 -22.46
CA ALA A 215 -19.15 -4.94 -23.89
C ALA A 215 -19.71 -6.33 -24.27
N THR A 216 -19.83 -7.25 -23.32
CA THR A 216 -20.47 -8.57 -23.50
C THR A 216 -21.99 -8.49 -23.63
N GLY A 217 -22.60 -7.33 -23.37
CA GLY A 217 -24.05 -7.13 -23.33
C GLY A 217 -24.68 -7.37 -21.95
N GLU A 218 -23.90 -7.87 -21.00
CA GLU A 218 -24.32 -7.94 -19.59
C GLU A 218 -24.34 -6.54 -18.96
N ALA A 219 -25.12 -6.37 -17.90
CA ALA A 219 -25.07 -5.17 -17.08
C ALA A 219 -25.27 -5.47 -15.59
N VAL A 220 -24.73 -4.60 -14.76
CA VAL A 220 -24.99 -4.56 -13.32
C VAL A 220 -25.87 -3.35 -13.03
N ARG A 221 -27.01 -3.56 -12.36
CA ARG A 221 -27.92 -2.50 -11.92
C ARG A 221 -27.93 -2.37 -10.41
N ASN A 222 -27.76 -1.15 -9.93
CA ASN A 222 -27.76 -0.81 -8.51
C ASN A 222 -29.13 -0.24 -8.11
N GLU A 223 -29.62 -0.66 -6.94
CA GLU A 223 -30.81 -0.13 -6.29
C GLU A 223 -30.43 0.54 -4.98
N TYR A 224 -30.85 1.77 -4.78
CA TYR A 224 -30.53 2.55 -3.60
C TYR A 224 -31.78 2.83 -2.76
N ASN A 225 -31.63 2.84 -1.43
CA ASN A 225 -32.70 3.23 -0.51
C ASN A 225 -32.89 4.76 -0.50
N SER A 226 -33.89 5.24 0.26
CA SER A 226 -34.19 6.67 0.41
C SER A 226 -33.02 7.51 0.95
N GLU A 227 -32.02 6.88 1.56
CA GLU A 227 -30.84 7.50 2.15
C GLU A 227 -29.61 7.41 1.25
N GLU A 228 -29.82 7.00 -0.01
CA GLU A 228 -28.79 6.86 -1.06
C GLU A 228 -27.73 5.78 -0.74
N GLN A 229 -28.11 4.74 0.03
CA GLN A 229 -27.27 3.59 0.33
C GLN A 229 -27.64 2.43 -0.60
N LEU A 230 -26.65 1.66 -1.05
CA LEU A 230 -26.82 0.52 -1.96
C LEU A 230 -27.65 -0.58 -1.28
N ALA A 231 -28.94 -0.65 -1.60
CA ALA A 231 -29.88 -1.59 -0.99
C ALA A 231 -29.85 -2.96 -1.67
N ALA A 232 -29.68 -3.00 -2.97
CA ALA A 232 -29.60 -4.24 -3.74
C ALA A 232 -28.79 -4.04 -5.03
N GLN A 233 -28.30 -5.13 -5.59
CA GLN A 233 -27.64 -5.17 -6.88
C GLN A 233 -28.20 -6.32 -7.71
N TYR A 234 -28.29 -6.12 -9.01
CA TYR A 234 -28.84 -7.07 -9.98
C TYR A 234 -27.86 -7.28 -11.13
N LEU A 235 -27.72 -8.51 -11.59
CA LEU A 235 -27.12 -8.84 -12.87
C LEU A 235 -28.24 -8.84 -13.93
N ILE A 236 -28.01 -8.16 -15.03
CA ILE A 236 -28.81 -8.25 -16.24
C ILE A 236 -27.97 -9.03 -17.25
N THR A 237 -28.42 -10.21 -17.59
CA THR A 237 -27.73 -11.07 -18.56
C THR A 237 -27.89 -10.51 -19.99
N ALA A 238 -27.06 -10.95 -20.94
CA ALA A 238 -27.08 -10.47 -22.32
C ALA A 238 -28.44 -10.70 -23.02
N ASP A 239 -29.21 -11.72 -22.61
CA ASP A 239 -30.59 -11.99 -23.08
C ASP A 239 -31.66 -11.18 -22.35
N GLY A 240 -31.26 -10.29 -21.43
CA GLY A 240 -32.12 -9.34 -20.73
C GLY A 240 -32.81 -9.87 -19.48
N ARG A 241 -32.49 -11.09 -19.01
CA ARG A 241 -32.96 -11.59 -17.70
C ARG A 241 -32.30 -10.84 -16.56
N GLU A 242 -33.08 -10.51 -15.53
CA GLU A 242 -32.62 -9.81 -14.35
C GLU A 242 -32.56 -10.78 -13.16
N GLU A 243 -31.38 -10.91 -12.54
CA GLU A 243 -31.11 -11.76 -11.40
C GLU A 243 -30.59 -10.92 -10.23
N LYS A 244 -31.28 -10.92 -9.09
CA LYS A 244 -30.83 -10.21 -7.90
C LYS A 244 -29.62 -10.91 -7.31
N LEU A 245 -28.51 -10.16 -7.10
CA LEU A 245 -27.27 -10.68 -6.57
C LEU A 245 -27.24 -10.64 -5.05
N PHE A 246 -27.63 -9.50 -4.46
CA PHE A 246 -27.67 -9.34 -3.01
C PHE A 246 -28.67 -8.28 -2.55
N GLU A 247 -28.95 -8.29 -1.24
CA GLU A 247 -29.73 -7.28 -0.52
C GLU A 247 -29.00 -6.84 0.75
N ASN A 248 -28.96 -5.52 1.00
CA ASN A 248 -28.42 -4.92 2.20
C ASN A 248 -29.50 -4.27 3.05
N THR A 249 -29.43 -4.45 4.36
CA THR A 249 -30.14 -3.60 5.34
C THR A 249 -29.14 -2.85 6.20
N TYR A 250 -29.51 -1.66 6.61
CA TYR A 250 -28.62 -0.74 7.32
C TYR A 250 -29.15 -0.47 8.72
N ASP A 251 -28.25 -0.23 9.66
CA ASP A 251 -28.59 0.25 11.01
C ASP A 251 -28.87 1.76 11.02
N SER A 252 -29.26 2.29 12.19
CA SER A 252 -29.54 3.72 12.35
C SER A 252 -28.32 4.64 12.15
N CYS A 253 -27.10 4.07 12.14
CA CYS A 253 -25.85 4.78 11.88
C CYS A 253 -25.44 4.72 10.39
N GLY A 254 -26.22 4.02 9.56
CA GLY A 254 -25.96 3.86 8.13
C GLY A 254 -24.90 2.80 7.80
N LYS A 255 -24.63 1.86 8.71
CA LYS A 255 -23.77 0.71 8.46
C LYS A 255 -24.58 -0.50 8.07
N ILE A 256 -24.00 -1.39 7.23
CA ILE A 256 -24.68 -2.62 6.83
C ILE A 256 -24.88 -3.48 8.08
N ALA A 257 -26.14 -3.61 8.50
CA ALA A 257 -26.52 -4.49 9.61
C ALA A 257 -26.64 -5.95 9.16
N ARG A 258 -27.18 -6.14 7.93
CA ARG A 258 -27.39 -7.47 7.36
C ARG A 258 -27.17 -7.42 5.86
N HIS A 259 -26.46 -8.39 5.36
CA HIS A 259 -26.22 -8.65 3.94
C HIS A 259 -26.76 -10.04 3.60
N LYS A 260 -27.57 -10.14 2.59
CA LYS A 260 -28.08 -11.41 2.04
C LYS A 260 -27.49 -11.59 0.66
N ASP A 261 -26.56 -12.49 0.51
CA ASP A 261 -26.02 -12.95 -0.76
C ASP A 261 -27.01 -13.97 -1.36
N LEU A 262 -27.57 -13.65 -2.50
CA LEU A 262 -28.55 -14.50 -3.18
C LEU A 262 -27.90 -15.55 -4.09
N CYS A 263 -26.62 -15.37 -4.46
CA CYS A 263 -25.86 -16.34 -5.23
C CYS A 263 -25.52 -17.57 -4.37
N SER A 264 -25.07 -17.37 -3.13
CA SER A 264 -24.74 -18.44 -2.19
C SER A 264 -25.92 -18.81 -1.25
N GLY A 265 -26.94 -17.95 -1.16
CA GLY A 265 -28.02 -18.07 -0.17
C GLY A 265 -27.63 -17.73 1.27
N VAL A 266 -26.40 -17.25 1.49
CA VAL A 266 -25.86 -16.94 2.82
C VAL A 266 -26.31 -15.56 3.28
N ILE A 267 -26.73 -15.50 4.56
CA ILE A 267 -27.04 -14.25 5.24
C ILE A 267 -25.94 -13.94 6.25
N SER A 268 -25.33 -12.78 6.16
CA SER A 268 -24.35 -12.25 7.11
C SER A 268 -24.98 -11.13 7.95
N THR A 269 -24.86 -11.21 9.27
CA THR A 269 -25.27 -10.18 10.22
C THR A 269 -24.02 -9.60 10.87
N TYR A 270 -23.87 -8.27 10.81
CA TYR A 270 -22.68 -7.56 11.27
C TYR A 270 -22.92 -6.90 12.63
N GLN A 271 -21.87 -6.88 13.45
CA GLN A 271 -21.86 -6.24 14.76
C GLN A 271 -20.76 -5.18 14.77
N TYR A 272 -21.10 -4.02 15.31
CA TYR A 272 -20.18 -2.87 15.37
C TYR A 272 -20.03 -2.40 16.81
N ASP A 273 -18.85 -1.89 17.16
CA ASP A 273 -18.65 -1.21 18.44
C ASP A 273 -19.15 0.24 18.41
N LEU A 274 -19.01 0.93 19.55
CA LEU A 274 -19.52 2.29 19.73
C LEU A 274 -18.86 3.34 18.80
N ILE A 275 -17.67 3.05 18.29
CA ILE A 275 -16.97 3.92 17.32
C ILE A 275 -17.13 3.45 15.87
N GLY A 276 -17.94 2.40 15.66
CA GLY A 276 -18.36 1.92 14.35
C GLY A 276 -17.39 0.96 13.67
N ARG A 277 -16.44 0.32 14.41
CA ARG A 277 -15.62 -0.77 13.87
C ARG A 277 -16.40 -2.06 13.88
N MET A 278 -16.24 -2.88 12.84
CA MET A 278 -16.84 -4.20 12.80
C MET A 278 -16.13 -5.14 13.79
N VAL A 279 -16.86 -5.57 14.81
CA VAL A 279 -16.36 -6.47 15.86
C VAL A 279 -16.88 -7.89 15.70
N GLY A 280 -17.85 -8.11 14.82
CA GLY A 280 -18.39 -9.44 14.62
C GLY A 280 -19.18 -9.62 13.33
N THR A 281 -19.18 -10.86 12.84
CA THR A 281 -20.03 -11.33 11.75
C THR A 281 -20.59 -12.68 12.13
N ASP A 282 -21.93 -12.83 12.03
CA ASP A 282 -22.64 -14.10 12.15
C ASP A 282 -23.25 -14.45 10.81
N ARG A 283 -22.89 -15.62 10.25
CA ARG A 283 -23.41 -16.10 8.96
C ARG A 283 -24.43 -17.23 9.17
N SER A 284 -25.43 -17.29 8.31
CA SER A 284 -26.48 -18.32 8.36
C SER A 284 -25.96 -19.75 8.10
N ASP A 285 -24.78 -19.89 7.46
CA ASP A 285 -24.11 -21.15 7.24
C ASP A 285 -23.32 -21.66 8.47
N GLY A 286 -23.45 -20.96 9.62
CA GLY A 286 -22.82 -21.32 10.87
C GLY A 286 -21.43 -20.75 11.15
N MET A 287 -20.84 -20.03 10.18
CA MET A 287 -19.58 -19.33 10.40
C MET A 287 -19.79 -18.10 11.29
N LYS A 288 -18.92 -17.94 12.28
CA LYS A 288 -18.87 -16.77 13.18
C LYS A 288 -17.46 -16.21 13.21
N LEU A 289 -17.33 -14.90 13.13
CA LEU A 289 -16.08 -14.16 13.25
C LEU A 289 -16.24 -13.10 14.33
N ARG A 290 -15.24 -12.93 15.20
CA ARG A 290 -15.16 -11.87 16.20
C ARG A 290 -13.79 -11.23 16.15
N LYS A 291 -13.72 -9.90 16.23
CA LYS A 291 -12.48 -9.12 16.25
C LYS A 291 -12.36 -8.30 17.52
N VAL A 292 -11.16 -8.26 18.06
CA VAL A 292 -10.78 -7.44 19.21
C VAL A 292 -9.79 -6.38 18.72
N TYR A 293 -10.03 -5.13 19.11
CA TYR A 293 -9.16 -4.02 18.78
C TYR A 293 -8.46 -3.49 20.02
N ASP A 294 -7.23 -3.02 19.83
CA ASP A 294 -6.53 -2.28 20.88
C ASP A 294 -6.94 -0.80 20.91
N GLU A 295 -6.37 -0.06 21.84
CA GLU A 295 -6.62 1.37 22.02
C GLU A 295 -6.13 2.24 20.83
N LYS A 296 -5.24 1.70 19.99
CA LYS A 296 -4.70 2.35 18.79
C LYS A 296 -5.45 1.95 17.51
N ASN A 297 -6.64 1.35 17.64
CA ASN A 297 -7.48 0.86 16.53
C ASN A 297 -6.88 -0.27 15.69
N ARG A 298 -5.81 -0.96 16.18
CA ARG A 298 -5.25 -2.13 15.51
C ARG A 298 -6.06 -3.37 15.92
N VAL A 299 -6.17 -4.33 15.02
CA VAL A 299 -6.71 -5.66 15.36
C VAL A 299 -5.73 -6.33 16.33
N LYS A 300 -6.14 -6.49 17.60
CA LYS A 300 -5.36 -7.19 18.63
C LYS A 300 -5.50 -8.70 18.49
N GLY A 301 -6.60 -9.16 17.93
CA GLY A 301 -6.85 -10.57 17.70
C GLY A 301 -8.23 -10.80 17.10
N TYR A 302 -8.46 -12.02 16.69
CA TYR A 302 -9.76 -12.46 16.20
C TYR A 302 -10.02 -13.92 16.57
N THR A 303 -11.31 -14.27 16.69
CA THR A 303 -11.76 -15.65 16.78
C THR A 303 -12.67 -15.95 15.62
N TYR A 304 -12.56 -17.15 15.07
CA TYR A 304 -13.53 -17.66 14.11
C TYR A 304 -13.96 -19.08 14.48
N GLN A 305 -15.19 -19.42 14.15
CA GLN A 305 -15.78 -20.71 14.47
C GLN A 305 -16.71 -21.16 13.34
N LYS A 306 -16.64 -22.46 13.00
CA LYS A 306 -17.55 -23.14 12.09
C LYS A 306 -17.75 -24.57 12.60
N ASP A 307 -19.00 -25.03 12.69
CA ASP A 307 -19.36 -26.39 13.09
C ASP A 307 -18.73 -26.82 14.45
N ARG A 308 -18.73 -25.92 15.43
CA ARG A 308 -18.15 -26.07 16.78
C ARG A 308 -16.62 -26.18 16.84
N VAL A 309 -15.93 -26.15 15.71
CA VAL A 309 -14.46 -26.04 15.62
C VAL A 309 -14.08 -24.59 15.38
N GLY A 310 -13.30 -24.04 16.29
CA GLY A 310 -12.89 -22.63 16.21
C GLY A 310 -11.44 -22.43 16.58
N HIS A 311 -10.93 -21.27 16.22
CA HIS A 311 -9.56 -20.83 16.51
C HIS A 311 -9.56 -19.40 17.01
N GLU A 312 -8.64 -19.12 17.91
CA GLU A 312 -8.31 -17.79 18.40
C GLU A 312 -6.90 -17.43 17.91
N VAL A 313 -6.76 -16.25 17.34
CA VAL A 313 -5.47 -15.67 16.94
C VAL A 313 -5.29 -14.36 17.71
N GLU A 314 -4.18 -14.21 18.41
CA GLU A 314 -3.82 -13.01 19.16
C GLU A 314 -2.52 -12.44 18.59
N PHE A 315 -2.51 -11.12 18.30
CA PHE A 315 -1.33 -10.36 17.92
C PHE A 315 -0.74 -9.66 19.14
N LEU A 316 0.53 -9.89 19.41
CA LEU A 316 1.26 -9.29 20.52
C LEU A 316 1.95 -8.02 20.01
N TYR A 317 1.49 -6.86 20.47
CA TYR A 317 2.13 -5.58 20.16
C TYR A 317 3.05 -5.16 21.29
N GLY A 318 4.02 -4.29 20.96
CA GLY A 318 5.01 -3.80 21.88
C GLY A 318 4.42 -3.12 23.11
N ASP A 319 5.00 -3.44 24.25
CA ASP A 319 4.64 -2.97 25.58
C ASP A 319 5.79 -2.14 26.16
N VAL A 320 5.50 -0.90 26.54
CA VAL A 320 6.50 0.03 27.10
C VAL A 320 7.09 -0.49 28.43
N GLU A 321 6.25 -1.15 29.26
CA GLU A 321 6.73 -1.74 30.52
C GLU A 321 7.78 -2.85 30.30
N LYS A 322 7.73 -3.48 29.12
CA LYS A 322 8.71 -4.50 28.69
C LYS A 322 9.84 -3.91 27.85
N GLN A 323 9.99 -2.59 27.79
CA GLN A 323 10.96 -1.90 26.95
C GLN A 323 10.80 -2.22 25.44
N GLN A 324 9.60 -2.55 25.01
CA GLN A 324 9.27 -2.84 23.63
C GLN A 324 8.70 -1.60 22.92
N LYS A 325 8.95 -1.49 21.61
CA LYS A 325 8.46 -0.39 20.78
C LYS A 325 6.95 -0.54 20.51
N PRO A 326 6.06 0.33 21.01
CA PRO A 326 4.61 0.10 20.98
C PRO A 326 3.99 0.02 19.57
N GLY A 327 4.71 0.50 18.55
CA GLY A 327 4.29 0.45 17.14
C GLY A 327 4.48 -0.90 16.47
N LEU A 328 5.33 -1.76 17.03
CA LEU A 328 5.77 -3.02 16.40
C LEU A 328 4.98 -4.22 16.93
N GLY A 329 4.83 -5.25 16.07
CA GLY A 329 4.32 -6.56 16.46
C GLY A 329 5.46 -7.40 17.04
N TYR A 330 5.26 -8.00 18.21
CA TYR A 330 6.27 -8.83 18.89
C TYR A 330 5.96 -10.32 18.86
N GLY A 331 4.83 -10.73 18.31
CA GLY A 331 4.53 -12.15 18.16
C GLY A 331 3.06 -12.43 17.86
N ILE A 332 2.79 -13.72 17.69
CA ILE A 332 1.47 -14.25 17.35
C ILE A 332 1.20 -15.48 18.19
N LYS A 333 0.00 -15.55 18.78
CA LYS A 333 -0.50 -16.74 19.43
C LYS A 333 -1.66 -17.35 18.67
N ILE A 334 -1.76 -18.67 18.69
CA ILE A 334 -2.92 -19.43 18.23
C ILE A 334 -3.42 -20.28 19.39
N ASN A 335 -4.69 -20.12 19.78
CA ASN A 335 -5.31 -20.82 20.92
C ASN A 335 -4.47 -20.72 22.20
N GLY A 336 -3.92 -19.52 22.48
CA GLY A 336 -3.07 -19.21 23.62
C GLY A 336 -1.59 -19.61 23.50
N ALA A 337 -1.22 -20.50 22.56
CA ALA A 337 0.16 -20.91 22.33
C ALA A 337 0.89 -19.95 21.38
N GLN A 338 2.05 -19.44 21.79
CA GLN A 338 2.88 -18.58 20.94
C GLN A 338 3.43 -19.37 19.75
N LYS A 339 3.28 -18.81 18.54
CA LYS A 339 3.71 -19.44 17.28
C LYS A 339 4.80 -18.66 16.59
N ILE A 340 4.80 -17.34 16.74
CA ILE A 340 5.85 -16.46 16.20
C ILE A 340 6.26 -15.47 17.29
N ALA A 341 7.57 -15.16 17.36
CA ALA A 341 8.11 -14.02 18.09
C ALA A 341 9.11 -13.26 17.23
N TYR A 342 9.17 -11.92 17.42
CA TYR A 342 10.04 -11.04 16.66
C TYR A 342 11.01 -10.31 17.60
N GLU A 343 12.26 -10.16 17.16
CA GLU A 343 13.25 -9.26 17.77
C GLU A 343 13.62 -8.15 16.77
N TYR A 344 13.86 -6.96 17.32
CA TYR A 344 14.13 -5.76 16.52
C TYR A 344 15.43 -5.09 16.94
N ASP A 345 16.11 -4.46 15.97
CA ASP A 345 17.20 -3.55 16.26
C ASP A 345 16.69 -2.17 16.74
N ALA A 346 17.64 -1.27 17.04
CA ALA A 346 17.33 0.09 17.47
C ALA A 346 16.56 0.90 16.41
N LEU A 347 16.71 0.58 15.12
CA LEU A 347 15.98 1.21 14.01
C LEU A 347 14.57 0.63 13.80
N GLY A 348 14.20 -0.44 14.53
CA GLY A 348 12.91 -1.12 14.41
C GLY A 348 12.84 -2.10 13.25
N ARG A 349 13.98 -2.56 12.71
CA ARG A 349 14.04 -3.62 11.70
C ARG A 349 14.09 -4.98 12.40
N VAL A 350 13.41 -5.99 11.82
CA VAL A 350 13.45 -7.37 12.36
C VAL A 350 14.85 -7.94 12.22
N ILE A 351 15.48 -8.31 13.34
CA ILE A 351 16.78 -9.00 13.34
C ILE A 351 16.64 -10.51 13.58
N ARG A 352 15.56 -10.95 14.24
CA ARG A 352 15.23 -12.36 14.39
C ARG A 352 13.74 -12.61 14.33
N THR A 353 13.38 -13.74 13.75
CA THR A 353 12.04 -14.32 13.83
C THR A 353 12.16 -15.71 14.41
N HIS A 354 11.46 -15.97 15.51
CA HIS A 354 11.36 -17.28 16.14
C HIS A 354 10.04 -17.94 15.76
N ASN A 355 10.11 -19.09 15.10
CA ASN A 355 8.96 -19.90 14.73
C ASN A 355 8.85 -21.07 15.74
N HIS A 356 7.82 -21.04 16.60
CA HIS A 356 7.56 -22.05 17.61
C HIS A 356 6.63 -23.12 17.03
N PHE A 357 7.20 -24.24 16.61
CA PHE A 357 6.44 -25.38 16.08
C PHE A 357 5.68 -26.08 17.21
N SER A 358 6.35 -26.27 18.35
CA SER A 358 5.81 -26.79 19.61
C SER A 358 6.46 -26.07 20.79
N ASP A 359 6.14 -26.45 22.02
CA ASP A 359 6.73 -25.86 23.23
C ASP A 359 8.24 -26.12 23.35
N THR A 360 8.73 -27.17 22.69
CA THR A 360 10.16 -27.59 22.74
C THR A 360 10.91 -27.35 21.44
N ASN A 361 10.23 -27.14 20.31
CA ASN A 361 10.85 -27.03 18.99
C ASN A 361 10.65 -25.62 18.41
N THR A 362 11.73 -24.91 18.23
CA THR A 362 11.78 -23.55 17.67
C THR A 362 12.84 -23.45 16.59
N SER A 363 12.51 -22.83 15.47
CA SER A 363 13.47 -22.37 14.46
C SER A 363 13.64 -20.88 14.55
N THR A 364 14.87 -20.40 14.35
CA THR A 364 15.19 -18.98 14.35
C THR A 364 15.76 -18.57 13.00
N GLN A 365 15.13 -17.56 12.40
CA GLN A 365 15.65 -16.88 11.23
C GLN A 365 16.33 -15.58 11.68
N GLU A 366 17.58 -15.36 11.24
CA GLU A 366 18.37 -14.17 11.53
C GLU A 366 18.51 -13.33 10.27
N TYR A 367 18.36 -12.01 10.40
CA TYR A 367 18.40 -11.05 9.29
C TYR A 367 19.57 -10.09 9.47
N THR A 368 20.31 -9.85 8.39
CA THR A 368 21.29 -8.75 8.30
C THR A 368 20.90 -7.78 7.20
N TYR A 369 21.37 -6.54 7.29
CA TYR A 369 20.98 -5.48 6.38
C TYR A 369 22.18 -4.94 5.60
N VAL A 370 21.94 -4.47 4.38
CA VAL A 370 22.98 -3.90 3.52
C VAL A 370 23.50 -2.61 4.15
N SER A 371 24.82 -2.50 4.27
CA SER A 371 25.50 -1.29 4.73
C SER A 371 25.33 -0.14 3.74
N GLY A 372 25.30 1.08 4.26
CA GLY A 372 25.34 2.28 3.46
C GLY A 372 26.75 2.60 2.94
N LYS A 373 26.86 3.76 2.28
CA LYS A 373 28.13 4.23 1.69
C LYS A 373 29.19 4.57 2.74
N GLU A 374 28.78 5.08 3.89
CA GLU A 374 29.68 5.50 4.97
C GLU A 374 29.63 4.54 6.15
N ALA A 375 30.69 4.51 6.96
CA ALA A 375 30.72 3.71 8.18
C ALA A 375 29.60 4.12 9.15
N GLY A 376 28.91 3.14 9.74
CA GLY A 376 27.75 3.36 10.60
C GLY A 376 26.47 3.76 9.86
N VAL A 377 26.48 3.85 8.53
CA VAL A 377 25.28 4.02 7.72
C VAL A 377 24.77 2.65 7.26
N THR A 378 23.48 2.45 7.32
CA THR A 378 22.80 1.19 6.94
C THR A 378 21.57 1.47 6.10
N THR A 379 20.92 0.40 5.62
CA THR A 379 19.71 0.46 4.81
C THR A 379 18.61 -0.44 5.39
N ASN A 380 17.42 -0.43 4.77
CA ASN A 380 16.37 -1.42 5.02
C ASN A 380 16.45 -2.63 4.08
N LEU A 381 17.42 -2.67 3.15
CA LEU A 381 17.61 -3.81 2.27
C LEU A 381 18.22 -4.98 3.05
N VAL A 382 17.58 -6.13 2.98
CA VAL A 382 18.08 -7.35 3.63
C VAL A 382 19.32 -7.84 2.87
N ALA A 383 20.46 -7.95 3.55
CA ALA A 383 21.68 -8.50 2.99
C ALA A 383 21.71 -10.03 3.08
N SER A 384 21.18 -10.59 4.17
CA SER A 384 21.08 -12.04 4.31
C SER A 384 19.95 -12.46 5.26
N VAL A 385 19.45 -13.67 5.02
CA VAL A 385 18.55 -14.41 5.93
C VAL A 385 19.22 -15.74 6.23
N ARG A 386 19.36 -16.09 7.51
CA ARG A 386 19.99 -17.34 7.95
C ARG A 386 19.02 -18.13 8.83
N GLU A 387 18.92 -19.43 8.59
CA GLU A 387 18.16 -20.37 9.42
C GLU A 387 19.01 -21.65 9.64
N GLY A 388 19.61 -21.77 10.82
CA GLY A 388 20.54 -22.85 11.11
C GLY A 388 21.74 -22.83 10.15
N ASN A 389 21.93 -23.92 9.40
CA ASN A 389 22.98 -24.04 8.39
C ASN A 389 22.58 -23.52 7.00
N ARG A 390 21.32 -23.17 6.78
CA ARG A 390 20.83 -22.58 5.53
C ARG A 390 21.01 -21.08 5.59
N ALA A 391 21.31 -20.45 4.45
CA ALA A 391 21.36 -19.02 4.32
C ALA A 391 21.01 -18.57 2.90
N GLU A 392 20.42 -17.40 2.78
CA GLU A 392 20.22 -16.67 1.53
C GLU A 392 20.90 -15.32 1.65
N SER A 393 21.66 -14.91 0.65
CA SER A 393 22.34 -13.60 0.62
C SER A 393 21.98 -12.86 -0.65
N TYR A 394 21.84 -11.53 -0.56
CA TYR A 394 21.33 -10.69 -1.63
C TYR A 394 22.25 -9.51 -1.90
N THR A 395 22.42 -9.16 -3.17
CA THR A 395 22.94 -7.86 -3.62
C THR A 395 21.89 -7.15 -4.46
N TYR A 396 22.03 -5.83 -4.53
CA TYR A 396 21.02 -5.00 -5.18
C TYR A 396 21.69 -4.03 -6.16
N ASP A 397 21.06 -3.79 -7.31
CA ASP A 397 21.47 -2.76 -8.25
C ASP A 397 21.22 -1.35 -7.68
N ALA A 398 21.59 -0.30 -8.41
CA ALA A 398 21.43 1.07 -7.96
C ALA A 398 19.95 1.50 -7.83
N CYS A 399 19.03 0.86 -8.56
CA CYS A 399 17.59 1.09 -8.46
C CYS A 399 16.91 0.27 -7.35
N GLY A 400 17.67 -0.60 -6.64
CA GLY A 400 17.15 -1.42 -5.56
C GLY A 400 16.59 -2.78 -6.01
N ASN A 401 16.70 -3.16 -7.27
CA ASN A 401 16.34 -4.49 -7.73
C ASN A 401 17.38 -5.51 -7.23
N VAL A 402 16.94 -6.73 -6.90
CA VAL A 402 17.85 -7.82 -6.54
C VAL A 402 18.73 -8.16 -7.74
N GLU A 403 20.04 -7.93 -7.62
CA GLU A 403 21.02 -8.26 -8.67
C GLU A 403 21.51 -9.69 -8.53
N THR A 404 21.82 -10.11 -7.30
CA THR A 404 22.22 -11.49 -7.05
C THR A 404 21.54 -12.06 -5.81
N MET A 405 21.29 -13.35 -5.87
CA MET A 405 20.85 -14.18 -4.75
C MET A 405 21.79 -15.39 -4.66
N VAL A 406 22.32 -15.69 -3.48
CA VAL A 406 23.11 -16.88 -3.21
C VAL A 406 22.38 -17.71 -2.17
N GLU A 407 21.94 -18.89 -2.55
CA GLU A 407 21.38 -19.89 -1.63
C GLU A 407 22.48 -20.81 -1.12
N ARG A 408 22.58 -20.92 0.21
CA ARG A 408 23.39 -21.94 0.89
C ARG A 408 22.49 -22.98 1.51
N SER A 409 22.61 -24.22 1.01
CA SER A 409 21.87 -25.38 1.53
C SER A 409 22.43 -25.87 2.87
N ALA A 410 21.69 -26.74 3.57
CA ALA A 410 22.12 -27.29 4.87
C ALA A 410 23.41 -28.12 4.79
N ASP A 411 23.72 -28.73 3.64
CA ASP A 411 24.96 -29.46 3.35
C ASP A 411 26.16 -28.55 3.05
N GLY A 412 25.95 -27.22 3.06
CA GLY A 412 26.98 -26.22 2.77
C GLY A 412 27.18 -25.90 1.29
N SER A 413 26.45 -26.58 0.38
CA SER A 413 26.50 -26.25 -1.05
C SER A 413 25.90 -24.88 -1.32
N GLU A 414 26.53 -24.10 -2.19
CA GLU A 414 26.04 -22.78 -2.60
C GLU A 414 25.62 -22.78 -4.05
N ARG A 415 24.54 -22.05 -4.35
CA ARG A 415 24.00 -21.86 -5.70
C ARG A 415 23.68 -20.38 -5.88
N LYS A 416 24.24 -19.79 -6.92
CA LYS A 416 24.07 -18.38 -7.26
C LYS A 416 23.03 -18.21 -8.37
N ILE A 417 22.18 -17.21 -8.23
CA ILE A 417 21.28 -16.71 -9.25
C ILE A 417 21.62 -15.25 -9.47
N ARG A 418 21.75 -14.82 -10.71
CA ARG A 418 21.98 -13.43 -11.09
C ARG A 418 20.88 -12.95 -11.99
N TYR A 419 20.37 -11.75 -11.72
CA TYR A 419 19.28 -11.11 -12.44
C TYR A 419 19.76 -9.82 -13.11
N TYR A 420 19.25 -9.56 -14.31
CA TYR A 420 19.54 -8.36 -15.07
C TYR A 420 18.24 -7.68 -15.48
N TYR A 421 18.24 -6.36 -15.43
CA TYR A 421 17.07 -5.55 -15.68
C TYR A 421 17.34 -4.47 -16.71
N ASP A 422 16.34 -4.19 -17.55
CA ASP A 422 16.36 -3.11 -18.51
C ASP A 422 16.13 -1.73 -17.88
N ALA A 423 16.00 -0.70 -18.72
CA ALA A 423 15.75 0.66 -18.28
C ALA A 423 14.38 0.85 -17.59
N LEU A 424 13.39 -0.02 -17.81
CA LEU A 424 12.09 -0.03 -17.12
C LEU A 424 12.06 -0.91 -15.87
N ASN A 425 13.22 -1.48 -15.48
CA ASN A 425 13.35 -2.47 -14.42
C ASN A 425 12.59 -3.77 -14.71
N GLN A 426 12.35 -4.12 -15.98
CA GLN A 426 11.84 -5.41 -16.39
C GLN A 426 12.96 -6.45 -16.35
N LEU A 427 12.66 -7.67 -15.92
CA LEU A 427 13.63 -8.78 -15.89
C LEU A 427 13.96 -9.22 -17.31
N VAL A 428 15.20 -8.98 -17.79
CA VAL A 428 15.63 -9.33 -19.16
C VAL A 428 16.53 -10.57 -19.21
N ARG A 429 17.18 -10.93 -18.10
CA ARG A 429 18.03 -12.14 -18.06
C ARG A 429 18.13 -12.67 -16.63
N GLU A 430 18.20 -13.98 -16.52
CA GLU A 430 18.45 -14.73 -15.30
C GLU A 430 19.53 -15.79 -15.58
N ASP A 431 20.64 -15.75 -14.82
CA ASP A 431 21.67 -16.78 -14.81
C ASP A 431 21.51 -17.61 -13.54
N ASN A 432 20.98 -18.83 -13.66
CA ASN A 432 20.55 -19.65 -12.52
C ASN A 432 21.38 -20.94 -12.42
N GLN A 433 22.36 -20.96 -11.51
CA GLN A 433 23.18 -22.15 -11.24
C GLN A 433 22.36 -23.32 -10.68
N LYS A 434 21.31 -23.04 -9.88
CA LYS A 434 20.48 -24.08 -9.27
C LYS A 434 19.74 -24.91 -10.32
N GLN A 435 19.26 -24.25 -11.37
CA GLN A 435 18.56 -24.88 -12.49
C GLN A 435 19.50 -25.28 -13.65
N ASN A 436 20.80 -24.91 -13.57
CA ASN A 436 21.78 -25.03 -14.64
C ASN A 436 21.30 -24.38 -15.96
N LYS A 437 20.71 -23.18 -15.85
CA LYS A 437 20.11 -22.45 -16.97
C LYS A 437 20.47 -20.98 -16.96
N THR A 438 20.58 -20.41 -18.16
CA THR A 438 20.44 -18.97 -18.43
C THR A 438 19.16 -18.76 -19.22
N ILE A 439 18.33 -17.81 -18.82
CA ILE A 439 17.06 -17.49 -19.45
C ILE A 439 17.07 -16.01 -19.82
N CYS A 440 16.74 -15.72 -21.09
CA CYS A 440 16.60 -14.35 -21.60
C CYS A 440 15.15 -14.06 -21.95
N TYR A 441 14.71 -12.86 -21.62
CA TYR A 441 13.37 -12.35 -21.88
C TYR A 441 13.45 -11.15 -22.81
N THR A 442 12.63 -11.11 -23.84
CA THR A 442 12.54 -9.98 -24.78
C THR A 442 11.14 -9.39 -24.74
N TYR A 443 11.06 -8.07 -24.68
CA TYR A 443 9.79 -7.34 -24.58
C TYR A 443 9.58 -6.41 -25.78
N ASP A 444 8.31 -6.14 -26.10
CA ASP A 444 7.91 -5.07 -27.00
C ASP A 444 7.82 -3.71 -26.28
N VAL A 445 7.45 -2.65 -27.00
CA VAL A 445 7.29 -1.31 -26.43
C VAL A 445 6.09 -1.17 -25.50
N GLY A 446 5.18 -2.13 -25.46
CA GLY A 446 4.06 -2.23 -24.52
C GLY A 446 4.41 -3.00 -23.25
N GLY A 447 5.65 -3.49 -23.12
CA GLY A 447 6.08 -4.33 -22.02
C GLY A 447 5.63 -5.79 -22.16
N ASN A 448 5.05 -6.19 -23.29
CA ASN A 448 4.65 -7.56 -23.53
C ASN A 448 5.88 -8.43 -23.79
N MET A 449 5.99 -9.57 -23.12
CA MET A 449 7.03 -10.57 -23.42
C MET A 449 6.77 -11.17 -24.80
N VAL A 450 7.70 -10.97 -25.76
CA VAL A 450 7.57 -11.52 -27.11
C VAL A 450 8.38 -12.80 -27.29
N ARG A 451 9.37 -13.03 -26.44
CA ARG A 451 10.21 -14.21 -26.50
C ARG A 451 10.84 -14.54 -25.16
N ARG A 452 10.95 -15.84 -24.85
CA ARG A 452 11.70 -16.39 -23.74
C ARG A 452 12.62 -17.49 -24.24
N ASP A 453 13.93 -17.23 -24.14
CA ASP A 453 14.98 -18.13 -24.62
C ASP A 453 15.69 -18.80 -23.45
N GLU A 454 15.81 -20.11 -23.48
CA GLU A 454 16.54 -20.88 -22.48
C GLU A 454 17.85 -21.41 -23.05
N TYR A 455 18.93 -21.24 -22.30
CA TYR A 455 20.27 -21.71 -22.58
C TYR A 455 20.76 -22.61 -21.46
N ARG A 456 21.84 -23.40 -21.68
CA ARG A 456 22.61 -23.93 -20.56
C ARG A 456 23.20 -22.77 -19.76
N TYR A 457 23.54 -23.03 -18.50
CA TYR A 457 24.08 -21.96 -17.63
C TYR A 457 25.31 -21.30 -18.27
N ILE A 458 25.25 -19.99 -18.39
CA ILE A 458 26.31 -19.16 -18.99
C ILE A 458 26.63 -18.04 -18.01
N GLU A 459 27.86 -18.01 -17.48
CA GLU A 459 28.32 -16.93 -16.61
C GLU A 459 28.82 -15.71 -17.39
N ASN A 460 29.10 -15.86 -18.69
CA ASN A 460 29.59 -14.79 -19.55
C ASN A 460 28.46 -13.77 -19.85
N PRO A 461 28.72 -12.45 -19.77
CA PRO A 461 27.73 -11.43 -20.14
C PRO A 461 27.26 -11.54 -21.61
N VAL A 462 28.11 -12.07 -22.51
CA VAL A 462 27.78 -12.26 -23.95
C VAL A 462 27.38 -13.69 -24.21
N ILE A 463 26.17 -13.90 -24.72
CA ILE A 463 25.65 -15.18 -25.15
C ILE A 463 25.96 -15.35 -26.64
N THR A 464 26.75 -16.35 -26.99
CA THR A 464 27.14 -16.67 -28.38
C THR A 464 26.47 -17.94 -28.92
N GLU A 465 25.79 -18.67 -28.03
CA GLU A 465 25.15 -19.95 -28.37
C GLU A 465 23.69 -19.72 -28.81
N ALA A 466 23.15 -20.66 -29.59
CA ALA A 466 21.72 -20.69 -29.86
C ALA A 466 20.96 -21.23 -28.63
N PRO A 467 19.75 -20.74 -28.34
CA PRO A 467 18.92 -21.28 -27.27
C PRO A 467 18.54 -22.75 -27.59
N TRP A 468 18.52 -23.57 -26.56
CA TRP A 468 18.04 -24.96 -26.72
C TRP A 468 16.51 -25.05 -26.69
N LYS A 469 15.84 -24.02 -26.11
CA LYS A 469 14.39 -23.85 -26.10
C LYS A 469 14.05 -22.38 -26.28
N SER A 470 13.02 -22.06 -27.08
CA SER A 470 12.45 -20.74 -27.24
C SER A 470 10.93 -20.84 -27.13
N ASP A 471 10.37 -20.05 -26.24
CA ASP A 471 8.93 -19.81 -26.21
C ASP A 471 8.63 -18.51 -26.94
N THR A 472 7.60 -18.52 -27.79
CA THR A 472 7.19 -17.38 -28.61
C THR A 472 5.81 -16.88 -28.20
N PHE A 473 5.67 -15.57 -28.17
CA PHE A 473 4.45 -14.87 -27.79
C PHE A 473 4.07 -13.91 -28.91
N GLU A 474 2.92 -14.10 -29.52
CA GLU A 474 2.46 -13.26 -30.62
C GLU A 474 1.20 -12.48 -30.18
N TYR A 475 1.27 -11.17 -30.31
CA TYR A 475 0.20 -10.26 -29.89
C TYR A 475 -0.61 -9.75 -31.07
N GLN A 476 -1.80 -9.22 -30.77
CA GLN A 476 -2.66 -8.66 -31.79
C GLN A 476 -2.01 -7.45 -32.49
N THR A 477 -2.11 -7.36 -33.80
CA THR A 477 -1.49 -6.28 -34.58
C THR A 477 -2.37 -5.05 -34.72
N GLY A 478 -3.66 -5.15 -34.40
CA GLY A 478 -4.64 -4.05 -34.43
C GLY A 478 -5.59 -4.14 -33.22
N GLY A 479 -6.32 -3.06 -32.92
CA GLY A 479 -7.19 -3.01 -31.75
C GLY A 479 -6.40 -3.03 -30.43
N TRP A 480 -6.70 -3.95 -29.53
CA TRP A 480 -6.01 -4.07 -28.23
C TRP A 480 -4.72 -4.90 -28.34
N ARG A 481 -3.60 -4.26 -28.63
CA ARG A 481 -2.33 -4.91 -28.95
C ARG A 481 -1.67 -5.62 -27.76
N ASP A 482 -2.17 -5.47 -26.55
CA ASP A 482 -1.65 -6.19 -25.38
C ASP A 482 -2.31 -7.57 -25.20
N GLN A 483 -3.25 -7.96 -26.06
CA GLN A 483 -3.84 -9.30 -26.05
C GLN A 483 -2.91 -10.31 -26.69
N LEU A 484 -2.57 -11.38 -25.96
CA LEU A 484 -1.74 -12.48 -26.42
C LEU A 484 -2.55 -13.39 -27.37
N HIS A 485 -2.24 -13.40 -28.65
CA HIS A 485 -3.01 -14.12 -29.68
C HIS A 485 -2.53 -15.56 -29.88
N PHE A 486 -1.20 -15.77 -29.78
CA PHE A 486 -0.61 -17.10 -29.85
C PHE A 486 0.50 -17.25 -28.81
N TYR A 487 0.53 -18.38 -28.15
CA TYR A 487 1.62 -18.85 -27.32
C TYR A 487 2.16 -20.17 -27.91
N ASN A 488 3.41 -20.18 -28.37
CA ASN A 488 4.02 -21.31 -29.05
C ASN A 488 3.13 -21.88 -30.18
N GLY A 489 2.49 -21.01 -30.95
CA GLY A 489 1.58 -21.38 -32.04
C GLY A 489 0.19 -21.85 -31.60
N GLN A 490 -0.11 -21.92 -30.31
CA GLN A 490 -1.45 -22.20 -29.79
C GLN A 490 -2.27 -20.90 -29.75
N ALA A 491 -3.42 -20.92 -30.42
CA ALA A 491 -4.30 -19.75 -30.49
C ALA A 491 -5.03 -19.46 -29.17
N ILE A 492 -5.16 -18.18 -28.85
CA ILE A 492 -5.92 -17.65 -27.73
C ILE A 492 -6.96 -16.68 -28.31
N THR A 493 -8.21 -16.82 -27.88
CA THR A 493 -9.32 -15.97 -28.33
C THR A 493 -9.94 -15.26 -27.12
N TYR A 494 -10.54 -14.08 -27.35
CA TYR A 494 -11.05 -13.22 -26.30
C TYR A 494 -12.49 -12.81 -26.54
N ASP A 495 -13.21 -12.55 -25.44
CA ASP A 495 -14.50 -11.85 -25.47
C ASP A 495 -14.33 -10.34 -25.73
N ALA A 496 -15.45 -9.62 -25.72
CA ALA A 496 -15.43 -8.18 -25.95
C ALA A 496 -14.80 -7.37 -24.81
N MET A 497 -14.74 -7.94 -23.59
CA MET A 497 -14.09 -7.34 -22.41
C MET A 497 -12.60 -7.61 -22.35
N GLY A 498 -12.06 -8.48 -23.19
CA GLY A 498 -10.66 -8.89 -23.18
C GLY A 498 -10.37 -10.11 -22.29
N ASN A 499 -11.39 -10.84 -21.86
CA ASN A 499 -11.18 -12.11 -21.17
C ASN A 499 -10.98 -13.24 -22.16
N PRO A 500 -10.08 -14.21 -21.92
CA PRO A 500 -9.91 -15.32 -22.84
C PRO A 500 -11.13 -16.25 -22.85
N LEU A 501 -11.62 -16.56 -24.06
CA LEU A 501 -12.65 -17.58 -24.29
C LEU A 501 -12.03 -18.95 -24.55
N GLN A 502 -10.89 -18.98 -25.26
CA GLN A 502 -10.07 -20.16 -25.45
C GLN A 502 -8.65 -19.83 -25.01
N TYR A 503 -8.07 -20.65 -24.13
CA TYR A 503 -6.75 -20.45 -23.58
C TYR A 503 -6.02 -21.77 -23.34
N LEU A 504 -4.94 -22.03 -24.10
CA LEU A 504 -4.08 -23.20 -23.95
C LEU A 504 -4.86 -24.54 -23.84
N GLY A 505 -5.87 -24.74 -24.72
CA GLY A 505 -6.69 -25.94 -24.74
C GLY A 505 -7.89 -25.96 -23.81
N MET A 506 -8.09 -24.91 -23.01
CA MET A 506 -9.26 -24.71 -22.13
C MET A 506 -10.28 -23.78 -22.81
N GLN A 507 -11.57 -24.00 -22.53
CA GLN A 507 -12.66 -23.10 -22.83
C GLN A 507 -13.07 -22.38 -21.54
N MET A 508 -13.33 -21.06 -21.60
CA MET A 508 -13.62 -20.24 -20.45
C MET A 508 -14.87 -19.39 -20.69
N GLU A 509 -15.71 -19.31 -19.67
CA GLU A 509 -16.88 -18.43 -19.61
C GLU A 509 -16.69 -17.41 -18.48
N TRP A 510 -17.07 -16.17 -18.76
CA TRP A 510 -16.93 -15.03 -17.83
C TRP A 510 -18.28 -14.39 -17.56
N GLU A 511 -18.41 -13.74 -16.42
CA GLU A 511 -19.59 -12.95 -16.04
C GLU A 511 -19.18 -11.67 -15.31
N LYS A 512 -20.07 -10.70 -15.21
CA LYS A 512 -19.88 -9.45 -14.47
C LYS A 512 -18.55 -8.75 -14.82
N GLY A 513 -18.26 -8.67 -16.11
CA GLY A 513 -17.03 -8.09 -16.65
C GLY A 513 -15.86 -9.08 -16.65
N HIS A 514 -15.24 -9.37 -15.52
CA HIS A 514 -13.99 -10.16 -15.45
C HIS A 514 -14.01 -11.32 -14.43
N GLN A 515 -15.21 -11.78 -14.00
CA GLN A 515 -15.31 -12.93 -13.08
C GLN A 515 -15.35 -14.24 -13.88
N LEU A 516 -14.35 -15.10 -13.67
CA LEU A 516 -14.28 -16.40 -14.34
C LEU A 516 -15.31 -17.36 -13.76
N LYS A 517 -16.33 -17.69 -14.54
CA LYS A 517 -17.50 -18.46 -14.12
C LYS A 517 -17.29 -19.96 -14.30
N HIS A 518 -16.85 -20.37 -15.49
CA HIS A 518 -16.77 -21.77 -15.87
C HIS A 518 -15.55 -22.02 -16.76
N ILE A 519 -14.90 -23.14 -16.55
CA ILE A 519 -13.75 -23.60 -17.32
C ILE A 519 -13.93 -25.07 -17.66
N THR A 520 -13.70 -25.42 -18.93
CA THR A 520 -13.67 -26.82 -19.40
C THR A 520 -12.45 -27.10 -20.25
N GLY A 521 -11.98 -28.35 -20.27
CA GLY A 521 -10.88 -28.78 -21.15
C GLY A 521 -10.05 -29.91 -20.55
N ALA A 522 -9.54 -30.82 -21.38
CA ALA A 522 -8.65 -31.90 -20.96
C ALA A 522 -9.12 -32.73 -19.73
N GLY A 523 -10.43 -32.94 -19.59
CA GLY A 523 -11.03 -33.67 -18.46
C GLY A 523 -11.30 -32.77 -17.23
N LEU A 524 -11.13 -31.46 -17.35
CA LEU A 524 -11.48 -30.46 -16.37
C LEU A 524 -12.89 -29.93 -16.63
N ASP A 525 -13.71 -29.85 -15.57
CA ASP A 525 -14.98 -29.13 -15.50
C ASP A 525 -15.01 -28.37 -14.18
N MET A 526 -14.79 -27.03 -14.23
CA MET A 526 -14.65 -26.20 -13.04
C MET A 526 -15.59 -25.01 -13.08
N TYR A 527 -16.37 -24.83 -12.01
CA TYR A 527 -17.25 -23.69 -11.78
C TYR A 527 -16.74 -22.85 -10.60
N CYS A 528 -16.83 -21.53 -10.74
CA CYS A 528 -16.47 -20.56 -9.69
C CYS A 528 -17.69 -19.71 -9.30
N MET A 529 -17.78 -19.35 -8.03
CA MET A 529 -18.78 -18.44 -7.48
C MET A 529 -18.09 -17.36 -6.66
N TYR A 530 -18.57 -16.13 -6.80
CA TYR A 530 -17.99 -14.95 -6.16
C TYR A 530 -19.02 -14.23 -5.30
N ASN A 531 -18.55 -13.55 -4.23
CA ASN A 531 -19.38 -12.67 -3.42
C ASN A 531 -19.54 -11.29 -4.10
N ASP A 532 -20.29 -10.39 -3.44
CA ASP A 532 -20.54 -9.01 -3.85
C ASP A 532 -19.28 -8.16 -4.06
N SER A 533 -18.18 -8.50 -3.37
CA SER A 533 -16.87 -7.84 -3.49
C SER A 533 -15.98 -8.47 -4.57
N GLY A 534 -16.52 -9.41 -5.37
CA GLY A 534 -15.78 -10.11 -6.43
C GLY A 534 -14.74 -11.12 -5.92
N LYS A 535 -14.81 -11.53 -4.63
CA LYS A 535 -13.93 -12.56 -4.07
C LYS A 535 -14.55 -13.93 -4.22
N ARG A 536 -13.76 -14.91 -4.68
CA ARG A 536 -14.22 -16.29 -4.86
C ARG A 536 -14.59 -16.93 -3.53
N ILE A 537 -15.85 -17.38 -3.40
CA ILE A 537 -16.38 -18.03 -2.19
C ILE A 537 -16.64 -19.52 -2.38
N ARG A 538 -16.63 -20.01 -3.62
CA ARG A 538 -16.81 -21.42 -3.96
C ARG A 538 -16.10 -21.75 -5.26
N LYS A 539 -15.53 -22.95 -5.35
CA LYS A 539 -15.19 -23.62 -6.61
C LYS A 539 -15.71 -25.06 -6.60
N THR A 540 -16.17 -25.54 -7.75
CA THR A 540 -16.53 -26.95 -7.95
C THR A 540 -15.70 -27.50 -9.09
N VAL A 541 -14.90 -28.52 -8.83
CA VAL A 541 -13.99 -29.14 -9.80
C VAL A 541 -14.40 -30.60 -9.96
N ASN A 542 -14.84 -30.98 -11.16
CA ASN A 542 -15.26 -32.36 -11.48
C ASN A 542 -16.24 -32.93 -10.42
N GLY A 543 -17.19 -32.09 -9.97
CA GLY A 543 -18.20 -32.46 -8.96
C GLY A 543 -17.76 -32.31 -7.51
N VAL A 544 -16.47 -32.05 -7.19
CA VAL A 544 -16.02 -31.77 -5.82
C VAL A 544 -16.12 -30.28 -5.56
N THR A 545 -16.94 -29.89 -4.60
CA THR A 545 -17.17 -28.49 -4.22
C THR A 545 -16.29 -28.10 -3.04
N THR A 546 -15.59 -26.96 -3.15
CA THR A 546 -14.83 -26.33 -2.07
C THR A 546 -15.41 -24.97 -1.77
N ASP A 547 -15.82 -24.74 -0.53
CA ASP A 547 -16.29 -23.46 0.03
C ASP A 547 -15.17 -22.73 0.75
N PHE A 548 -15.07 -21.42 0.51
CA PHE A 548 -14.08 -20.55 1.14
C PHE A 548 -14.75 -19.62 2.14
N TYR A 549 -14.18 -19.52 3.33
CA TYR A 549 -14.63 -18.64 4.41
C TYR A 549 -13.62 -17.52 4.61
N LEU A 550 -14.05 -16.29 4.33
CA LEU A 550 -13.17 -15.15 4.17
C LEU A 550 -13.28 -14.16 5.34
N ASP A 551 -12.17 -13.47 5.63
CA ASP A 551 -12.12 -12.19 6.31
C ASP A 551 -11.46 -11.17 5.36
N GLY A 552 -12.25 -10.31 4.71
CA GLY A 552 -11.79 -9.51 3.58
C GLY A 552 -11.32 -10.38 2.42
N SER A 553 -10.04 -10.35 2.09
CA SER A 553 -9.41 -11.20 1.07
C SER A 553 -8.70 -12.43 1.65
N ALA A 554 -8.52 -12.51 2.97
CA ALA A 554 -7.87 -13.65 3.62
C ALA A 554 -8.82 -14.85 3.72
N ILE A 555 -8.38 -16.01 3.23
CA ILE A 555 -9.11 -17.27 3.38
C ILE A 555 -8.79 -17.85 4.77
N LEU A 556 -9.70 -17.71 5.73
CA LEU A 556 -9.51 -18.26 7.08
C LEU A 556 -9.62 -19.78 7.08
N MET A 557 -10.47 -20.31 6.23
CA MET A 557 -10.77 -21.74 6.17
C MET A 557 -11.33 -22.10 4.80
N GLN A 558 -11.07 -23.32 4.36
CA GLN A 558 -11.80 -23.97 3.27
C GLN A 558 -12.35 -25.34 3.71
N THR A 559 -13.52 -25.68 3.19
CA THR A 559 -14.12 -27.01 3.38
C THR A 559 -14.51 -27.58 2.02
N SER A 560 -14.32 -28.88 1.83
CA SER A 560 -14.68 -29.53 0.56
C SER A 560 -15.73 -30.62 0.77
N SER A 561 -16.51 -30.90 -0.27
CA SER A 561 -17.58 -31.92 -0.23
C SER A 561 -17.04 -33.36 -0.03
N ASP A 562 -15.72 -33.58 -0.18
CA ASP A 562 -15.03 -34.82 0.18
C ASP A 562 -14.83 -34.97 1.70
N GLY A 563 -15.27 -34.00 2.50
CA GLY A 563 -15.13 -33.96 3.96
C GLY A 563 -13.83 -33.33 4.44
N SER A 564 -12.95 -32.86 3.55
CA SER A 564 -11.71 -32.20 3.94
C SER A 564 -11.95 -30.79 4.42
N ARG A 565 -11.19 -30.38 5.45
CA ARG A 565 -11.12 -29.02 5.98
C ARG A 565 -9.68 -28.60 6.18
N ILE A 566 -9.35 -27.37 5.76
CA ILE A 566 -8.06 -26.74 6.04
C ILE A 566 -8.33 -25.35 6.63
N ASP A 567 -7.73 -25.08 7.78
CA ASP A 567 -7.72 -23.77 8.42
C ASP A 567 -6.37 -23.10 8.16
N PHE A 568 -6.35 -21.78 7.87
CA PHE A 568 -5.15 -21.02 7.56
C PHE A 568 -4.92 -19.93 8.60
N PHE A 569 -3.65 -19.65 8.90
CA PHE A 569 -3.24 -18.66 9.88
C PHE A 569 -2.30 -17.64 9.26
N TYR A 570 -2.56 -16.37 9.58
CA TYR A 570 -1.87 -15.23 9.01
C TYR A 570 -1.12 -14.48 10.10
N ASP A 571 0.03 -13.89 9.72
CA ASP A 571 0.75 -12.98 10.57
C ASP A 571 0.03 -11.61 10.65
N ASP A 572 0.53 -10.70 11.49
CA ASP A 572 -0.01 -9.35 11.68
C ASP A 572 0.09 -8.47 10.40
N LYS A 573 0.81 -8.97 9.38
CA LYS A 573 0.99 -8.36 8.06
C LYS A 573 0.09 -8.95 6.98
N GLY A 574 -0.70 -9.96 7.34
CA GLY A 574 -1.59 -10.66 6.42
C GLY A 574 -0.91 -11.75 5.57
N ASN A 575 0.34 -12.14 5.88
CA ASN A 575 0.98 -13.26 5.18
C ASN A 575 0.62 -14.57 5.85
N VAL A 576 0.18 -15.55 5.07
CA VAL A 576 -0.08 -16.90 5.58
C VAL A 576 1.22 -17.53 6.12
N PHE A 577 1.24 -18.05 7.35
CA PHE A 577 2.44 -18.66 7.93
C PHE A 577 2.25 -20.12 8.37
N ALA A 578 1.00 -20.56 8.56
CA ALA A 578 0.70 -21.90 8.97
C ALA A 578 -0.67 -22.35 8.45
N MET A 579 -0.90 -23.65 8.43
CA MET A 579 -2.19 -24.27 8.19
C MET A 579 -2.47 -25.39 9.18
N LYS A 580 -3.75 -25.70 9.39
CA LYS A 580 -4.19 -26.88 10.16
C LYS A 580 -4.97 -27.80 9.24
N TYR A 581 -4.55 -29.06 9.16
CA TYR A 581 -5.19 -30.11 8.37
C TYR A 581 -5.23 -31.42 9.17
N GLN A 582 -6.36 -32.12 9.16
CA GLN A 582 -6.56 -33.38 9.91
C GLN A 582 -6.18 -33.28 11.40
N ASN A 583 -6.49 -32.13 12.01
CA ASN A 583 -6.17 -31.77 13.40
C ASN A 583 -4.69 -31.50 13.71
N GLU A 584 -3.79 -31.63 12.73
CA GLU A 584 -2.36 -31.33 12.86
C GLU A 584 -2.03 -29.94 12.34
N MET A 585 -1.10 -29.24 13.03
CA MET A 585 -0.60 -27.93 12.63
C MET A 585 0.65 -28.09 11.78
N TYR A 586 0.68 -27.38 10.65
CA TYR A 586 1.81 -27.32 9.72
C TYR A 586 2.25 -25.87 9.52
N PHE A 587 3.55 -25.65 9.32
CA PHE A 587 4.16 -24.34 9.20
C PHE A 587 4.81 -24.18 7.82
N TYR A 588 4.74 -22.96 7.26
CA TYR A 588 5.35 -22.66 5.97
C TYR A 588 6.78 -22.18 6.11
N ARG A 589 7.71 -22.82 5.42
CA ARG A 589 9.05 -22.28 5.19
C ARG A 589 9.01 -21.39 3.96
N LYS A 590 9.38 -20.13 4.14
CA LYS A 590 9.33 -19.09 3.08
C LYS A 590 10.70 -18.46 2.86
N ASN A 591 10.95 -17.97 1.63
CA ASN A 591 12.05 -17.07 1.35
C ASN A 591 11.67 -15.60 1.67
N LEU A 592 12.61 -14.67 1.41
CA LEU A 592 12.42 -13.23 1.64
C LEU A 592 11.24 -12.64 0.83
N PHE A 593 10.93 -13.21 -0.33
CA PHE A 593 9.88 -12.73 -1.23
C PHE A 593 8.48 -13.28 -0.93
N GLY A 594 8.38 -14.16 0.07
CA GLY A 594 7.13 -14.78 0.49
C GLY A 594 6.78 -16.08 -0.24
N ASP A 595 7.67 -16.59 -1.11
CA ASP A 595 7.47 -17.88 -1.75
C ASP A 595 7.49 -18.98 -0.71
N ILE A 596 6.48 -19.83 -0.69
CA ILE A 596 6.42 -21.00 0.18
C ILE A 596 7.29 -22.08 -0.46
N LEU A 597 8.47 -22.33 0.15
CA LEU A 597 9.44 -23.30 -0.32
C LEU A 597 9.26 -24.68 0.33
N GLY A 598 8.49 -24.76 1.42
CA GLY A 598 8.27 -26.04 2.09
C GLY A 598 7.19 -25.98 3.16
N ILE A 599 6.81 -27.16 3.64
CA ILE A 599 5.87 -27.36 4.75
C ILE A 599 6.57 -28.18 5.82
N LEU A 600 6.55 -27.65 7.05
CA LEU A 600 7.14 -28.25 8.23
C LEU A 600 6.04 -28.78 9.17
N ASP A 601 6.31 -29.90 9.84
CA ASP A 601 5.43 -30.42 10.91
C ASP A 601 5.67 -29.71 12.26
N SER A 602 4.98 -30.16 13.32
CA SER A 602 5.14 -29.65 14.69
C SER A 602 6.49 -29.99 15.33
N HIS A 603 7.34 -30.77 14.68
CA HIS A 603 8.70 -31.09 15.09
C HIS A 603 9.74 -30.26 14.33
N GLY A 604 9.30 -29.45 13.34
CA GLY A 604 10.17 -28.70 12.44
C GLY A 604 10.76 -29.56 11.30
N THR A 605 10.24 -30.77 11.09
CA THR A 605 10.64 -31.66 10.01
C THR A 605 10.02 -31.18 8.69
N GLU A 606 10.81 -31.01 7.67
CA GLU A 606 10.35 -30.58 6.35
C GLU A 606 9.70 -31.76 5.60
N LEU A 607 8.38 -31.78 5.51
CA LEU A 607 7.58 -32.82 4.87
C LEU A 607 7.38 -32.56 3.37
N VAL A 608 7.35 -31.31 2.97
CA VAL A 608 7.12 -30.91 1.56
C VAL A 608 8.16 -29.90 1.13
N LYS A 609 8.60 -30.03 -0.12
CA LYS A 609 9.48 -29.05 -0.80
C LYS A 609 8.87 -28.65 -2.12
N TYR A 610 8.86 -27.33 -2.38
CA TYR A 610 8.47 -26.73 -3.65
C TYR A 610 9.67 -26.02 -4.30
N GLU A 611 9.79 -26.13 -5.60
CA GLU A 611 10.75 -25.37 -6.41
C GLU A 611 10.02 -24.66 -7.54
N TYR A 612 10.33 -23.38 -7.73
CA TYR A 612 9.72 -22.54 -8.76
C TYR A 612 10.78 -21.94 -9.67
N ASN A 613 10.36 -21.54 -10.88
CA ASN A 613 11.13 -20.58 -11.65
C ASN A 613 10.85 -19.15 -11.13
N SER A 614 11.52 -18.16 -11.69
CA SER A 614 11.38 -16.75 -11.29
C SER A 614 9.98 -16.16 -11.52
N TRP A 615 9.15 -16.80 -12.35
CA TRP A 615 7.76 -16.42 -12.63
C TRP A 615 6.74 -17.25 -11.84
N GLY A 616 7.18 -18.10 -10.92
CA GLY A 616 6.30 -18.89 -10.06
C GLY A 616 5.79 -20.20 -10.64
N LYS A 617 6.23 -20.60 -11.84
CA LYS A 617 5.91 -21.92 -12.37
C LYS A 617 6.53 -22.99 -11.47
N LEU A 618 5.71 -23.92 -10.97
CA LEU A 618 6.17 -25.04 -10.18
C LEU A 618 7.02 -25.98 -11.05
N LEU A 619 8.30 -26.13 -10.69
CA LEU A 619 9.26 -26.98 -11.39
C LEU A 619 9.35 -28.36 -10.75
N ASN A 620 9.31 -28.42 -9.43
CA ASN A 620 9.41 -29.67 -8.67
C ASN A 620 8.58 -29.59 -7.39
N LEU A 621 7.95 -30.73 -7.05
CA LEU A 621 7.24 -30.99 -5.81
C LEU A 621 7.74 -32.30 -5.24
N THR A 622 8.38 -32.24 -4.07
CA THR A 622 8.73 -33.42 -3.28
C THR A 622 7.82 -33.47 -2.05
N ASP A 623 7.08 -34.55 -1.87
CA ASP A 623 6.13 -34.71 -0.77
C ASP A 623 6.41 -36.04 -0.03
N TYR A 624 6.90 -35.91 1.20
CA TYR A 624 7.15 -37.02 2.13
C TYR A 624 5.98 -37.25 3.11
N SER A 625 4.92 -36.47 2.99
CA SER A 625 3.74 -36.61 3.85
C SER A 625 2.89 -37.82 3.44
N SER A 626 2.33 -38.52 4.42
CA SER A 626 1.43 -39.68 4.16
C SER A 626 0.05 -39.28 3.64
N ASN A 627 -0.30 -37.98 3.73
CA ASN A 627 -1.65 -37.46 3.43
C ASN A 627 -1.67 -36.51 2.22
N GLY A 628 -0.56 -36.41 1.44
CA GLY A 628 -0.48 -35.66 0.21
C GLY A 628 -0.54 -34.14 0.43
N LEU A 629 0.07 -33.62 1.49
CA LEU A 629 0.08 -32.20 1.85
C LEU A 629 0.57 -31.30 0.72
N GLY A 630 1.54 -31.75 -0.05
CA GLY A 630 2.15 -30.94 -1.12
C GLY A 630 1.17 -30.50 -2.18
N ARG A 631 0.20 -31.36 -2.55
CA ARG A 631 -0.87 -31.01 -3.51
C ARG A 631 -2.08 -30.39 -2.82
N ARG A 632 -2.37 -30.74 -1.57
CA ARG A 632 -3.51 -30.22 -0.81
C ARG A 632 -3.31 -28.78 -0.37
N ASN A 633 -2.04 -28.38 -0.11
CA ASN A 633 -1.74 -26.99 0.22
C ASN A 633 -1.91 -26.09 -1.01
N PRO A 634 -2.85 -25.11 -0.94
CA PRO A 634 -3.06 -24.22 -2.07
C PRO A 634 -2.09 -23.03 -2.08
N PHE A 635 -1.49 -22.64 -0.95
CA PHE A 635 -0.61 -21.49 -0.90
C PHE A 635 0.82 -21.85 -1.35
N ARG A 636 1.35 -21.12 -2.37
CA ARG A 636 2.66 -21.43 -2.98
C ARG A 636 3.48 -20.18 -3.25
N PHE A 637 3.81 -19.89 -4.52
CA PHE A 637 4.60 -18.74 -4.95
C PHE A 637 4.02 -17.44 -4.38
N LYS A 638 4.85 -16.63 -3.72
CA LYS A 638 4.50 -15.36 -3.03
C LYS A 638 3.31 -15.48 -2.05
N GLY A 639 2.98 -16.71 -1.62
CA GLY A 639 1.83 -16.96 -0.77
C GLY A 639 0.48 -16.83 -1.48
N TYR A 640 0.45 -16.87 -2.81
CA TYR A 640 -0.80 -16.86 -3.58
C TYR A 640 -1.51 -18.21 -3.54
N TYR A 641 -2.82 -18.19 -3.76
CA TYR A 641 -3.64 -19.39 -3.86
C TYR A 641 -3.45 -20.04 -5.23
N TYR A 642 -2.89 -21.22 -5.27
CA TYR A 642 -2.66 -22.01 -6.49
C TYR A 642 -3.82 -22.97 -6.72
N ASP A 643 -4.45 -22.88 -7.88
CA ASP A 643 -5.41 -23.85 -8.35
C ASP A 643 -4.65 -24.99 -9.10
N GLU A 644 -4.46 -26.10 -8.41
CA GLU A 644 -3.68 -27.26 -8.92
C GLU A 644 -4.22 -27.78 -10.25
N GLU A 645 -5.54 -27.74 -10.41
CA GLU A 645 -6.26 -28.18 -11.60
C GLU A 645 -6.02 -27.29 -12.82
N LEU A 646 -5.72 -26.00 -12.60
CA LEU A 646 -5.43 -25.04 -13.66
C LEU A 646 -3.93 -24.82 -13.88
N GLY A 647 -3.12 -25.10 -12.89
CA GLY A 647 -1.70 -24.72 -12.90
C GLY A 647 -1.48 -23.20 -12.76
N MET A 648 -2.46 -22.47 -12.24
CA MET A 648 -2.49 -21.00 -12.15
C MET A 648 -2.72 -20.51 -10.73
N TYR A 649 -2.39 -19.23 -10.49
CA TYR A 649 -2.62 -18.58 -9.22
C TYR A 649 -3.86 -17.68 -9.25
N TYR A 650 -4.72 -17.82 -8.25
CA TYR A 650 -5.83 -16.89 -8.02
C TYR A 650 -5.39 -15.77 -7.07
N LEU A 651 -5.34 -14.54 -7.57
CA LEU A 651 -4.89 -13.34 -6.85
C LEU A 651 -6.07 -12.50 -6.36
N ASN A 652 -7.11 -13.14 -5.83
CA ASN A 652 -8.31 -12.47 -5.27
C ASN A 652 -9.23 -11.73 -6.25
N SER A 653 -8.75 -11.23 -7.38
CA SER A 653 -9.57 -10.61 -8.42
C SER A 653 -9.29 -11.16 -9.82
N ARG A 654 -8.06 -11.59 -10.06
CA ARG A 654 -7.59 -12.11 -11.35
C ARG A 654 -6.88 -13.45 -11.20
N TYR A 655 -6.70 -14.14 -12.32
CA TYR A 655 -5.84 -15.31 -12.41
C TYR A 655 -4.51 -14.93 -13.05
N TYR A 656 -3.43 -15.40 -12.46
CA TYR A 656 -2.07 -15.28 -12.97
C TYR A 656 -1.60 -16.64 -13.51
N ASP A 657 -1.18 -16.67 -14.77
CA ASP A 657 -0.56 -17.84 -15.38
C ASP A 657 0.97 -17.76 -15.31
N PRO A 658 1.63 -18.59 -14.51
CA PRO A 658 3.09 -18.60 -14.41
C PRO A 658 3.79 -19.21 -15.64
N GLU A 659 3.06 -19.90 -16.54
CA GLU A 659 3.58 -20.41 -17.81
C GLU A 659 3.85 -19.25 -18.77
N THR A 660 2.90 -18.36 -18.94
CA THR A 660 3.02 -17.20 -19.82
C THR A 660 3.56 -15.97 -19.12
N GLY A 661 3.59 -15.96 -17.78
CA GLY A 661 4.04 -14.81 -16.97
C GLY A 661 3.04 -13.64 -16.99
N ARG A 662 1.75 -13.89 -17.22
CA ARG A 662 0.72 -12.86 -17.46
C ARG A 662 -0.55 -13.08 -16.64
N MET A 663 -1.28 -12.01 -16.41
CA MET A 663 -2.67 -12.09 -15.99
C MET A 663 -3.55 -12.57 -17.14
N LEU A 664 -4.55 -13.42 -16.85
CA LEU A 664 -5.50 -13.92 -17.86
C LEU A 664 -6.44 -12.83 -18.38
N SER A 665 -6.99 -12.02 -17.46
CA SER A 665 -7.92 -10.93 -17.76
C SER A 665 -7.25 -9.57 -17.53
N PRO A 666 -7.74 -8.51 -18.18
CA PRO A 666 -7.20 -7.17 -17.96
C PRO A 666 -7.48 -6.67 -16.54
N ASP A 667 -6.71 -5.69 -16.09
CA ASP A 667 -6.92 -5.01 -14.82
C ASP A 667 -8.10 -4.05 -14.88
N VAL A 668 -8.49 -3.52 -13.72
CA VAL A 668 -9.51 -2.48 -13.62
C VAL A 668 -9.03 -1.20 -14.32
N LEU A 669 -9.97 -0.51 -14.97
CA LEU A 669 -9.65 0.65 -15.83
C LEU A 669 -9.12 1.86 -15.04
N GLU A 670 -9.39 1.93 -13.75
CA GLU A 670 -8.89 2.98 -12.85
C GLU A 670 -7.35 3.00 -12.75
N VAL A 671 -6.69 1.85 -12.93
CA VAL A 671 -5.22 1.75 -12.94
C VAL A 671 -4.58 2.60 -14.04
N LEU A 672 -5.29 2.79 -15.18
CA LEU A 672 -4.79 3.57 -16.31
C LEU A 672 -4.53 5.04 -15.98
N VAL A 673 -5.33 5.61 -15.08
CA VAL A 673 -5.28 7.04 -14.74
C VAL A 673 -4.46 7.33 -13.49
N VAL A 674 -4.17 6.33 -12.66
CA VAL A 674 -3.42 6.49 -11.40
C VAL A 674 -1.91 6.39 -11.62
N ASN A 675 -1.45 5.69 -12.65
CA ASN A 675 -0.04 5.35 -12.83
C ASN A 675 0.55 6.00 -14.10
N VAL A 676 1.62 6.80 -13.97
CA VAL A 676 2.29 7.50 -15.10
C VAL A 676 3.41 6.67 -15.72
N ASP A 677 3.74 5.50 -15.20
CA ASP A 677 4.72 4.61 -15.81
C ASP A 677 4.19 4.11 -17.16
N SER A 678 5.04 4.11 -18.19
CA SER A 678 4.65 3.68 -19.53
C SER A 678 4.22 2.23 -19.59
N THR A 679 4.82 1.34 -18.79
CA THR A 679 4.48 -0.08 -18.74
C THR A 679 3.18 -0.35 -17.99
N ALA A 680 2.83 0.49 -17.02
CA ALA A 680 1.61 0.34 -16.23
C ALA A 680 0.31 0.55 -17.00
N LYS A 681 0.36 0.93 -18.27
CA LYS A 681 -0.81 1.01 -19.17
C LYS A 681 -1.18 -0.32 -19.82
N ASN A 682 -0.34 -1.33 -19.69
CA ASN A 682 -0.66 -2.68 -20.13
C ASN A 682 -1.40 -3.43 -19.02
N LEU A 683 -2.70 -3.61 -19.19
CA LEU A 683 -3.59 -4.18 -18.18
C LEU A 683 -3.42 -5.69 -17.94
N TYR A 684 -2.60 -6.38 -18.73
CA TYR A 684 -2.34 -7.82 -18.56
C TYR A 684 -1.00 -8.13 -17.90
N LEU A 685 -0.18 -7.11 -17.58
CA LEU A 685 1.11 -7.35 -16.96
C LEU A 685 1.00 -7.89 -15.54
N TYR A 686 1.89 -8.80 -15.22
CA TYR A 686 2.16 -9.21 -13.84
C TYR A 686 3.41 -8.51 -13.35
N CYS A 687 3.26 -7.73 -12.28
CA CYS A 687 4.37 -7.07 -11.58
C CYS A 687 5.29 -6.23 -12.50
N ASP A 688 4.76 -5.57 -13.55
CA ASP A 688 5.51 -4.82 -14.57
C ASP A 688 6.71 -5.59 -15.11
N SER A 689 6.55 -6.89 -15.35
CA SER A 689 7.60 -7.82 -15.79
C SER A 689 8.82 -7.90 -14.85
N ASN A 690 8.64 -7.60 -13.54
CA ASN A 690 9.64 -7.78 -12.49
C ASN A 690 9.10 -8.68 -11.37
N PRO A 691 9.00 -10.00 -11.58
CA PRO A 691 8.41 -10.93 -10.64
C PRO A 691 9.28 -11.16 -9.39
N ILE A 692 10.57 -10.77 -9.42
CA ILE A 692 11.50 -10.95 -8.31
C ILE A 692 11.20 -9.92 -7.22
N GLN A 693 11.19 -8.63 -7.58
CA GLN A 693 11.11 -7.53 -6.63
C GLN A 693 9.67 -7.12 -6.28
N ARG A 694 8.70 -7.48 -7.11
CA ARG A 694 7.34 -6.98 -7.01
C ARG A 694 6.34 -8.09 -6.67
N LYS A 695 5.22 -7.70 -6.05
CA LYS A 695 4.13 -8.58 -5.64
C LYS A 695 2.79 -7.90 -5.92
N ASP A 696 1.79 -8.65 -6.34
CA ASP A 696 0.41 -8.19 -6.51
C ASP A 696 -0.49 -9.00 -5.56
N ASP A 697 -0.87 -8.42 -4.42
CA ASP A 697 -1.58 -9.14 -3.34
C ASP A 697 -3.09 -9.30 -3.59
N ASP A 698 -3.68 -8.46 -4.42
CA ASP A 698 -5.13 -8.44 -4.64
C ASP A 698 -5.55 -8.60 -6.10
N GLY A 699 -4.58 -8.72 -7.00
CA GLY A 699 -4.80 -8.84 -8.44
C GLY A 699 -5.26 -7.54 -9.10
N LYS A 700 -5.02 -6.38 -8.48
CA LYS A 700 -5.46 -5.06 -8.99
C LYS A 700 -4.37 -4.00 -8.94
N ILE A 701 -3.65 -3.89 -7.84
CA ILE A 701 -2.67 -2.83 -7.61
C ILE A 701 -1.32 -3.44 -7.30
N LEU A 702 -0.34 -3.02 -8.07
CA LEU A 702 1.04 -3.40 -7.86
C LEU A 702 1.57 -2.81 -6.55
N HIS A 703 1.98 -3.67 -5.62
CA HIS A 703 2.75 -3.27 -4.45
C HIS A 703 4.25 -3.33 -4.79
N CYS A 704 4.82 -2.17 -5.11
CA CYS A 704 6.26 -2.07 -5.28
C CYS A 704 6.95 -2.00 -3.91
N VAL A 705 7.85 -2.93 -3.64
CA VAL A 705 8.83 -2.80 -2.57
C VAL A 705 9.98 -1.93 -3.09
N LEU A 706 9.72 -0.63 -3.26
CA LEU A 706 10.75 0.34 -3.64
C LEU A 706 11.33 0.99 -2.38
N VAL A 707 12.64 1.14 -2.35
CA VAL A 707 13.38 1.61 -1.18
C VAL A 707 14.17 2.87 -1.50
N GLY A 708 14.11 3.84 -0.60
CA GLY A 708 14.95 5.04 -0.68
C GLY A 708 14.60 5.96 -1.85
N ALA A 709 15.60 6.37 -2.64
CA ALA A 709 15.44 7.32 -3.73
C ALA A 709 14.47 6.81 -4.84
N ALA A 710 14.44 5.51 -5.08
CA ALA A 710 13.50 4.91 -6.03
C ALA A 710 12.03 5.04 -5.57
N SER A 711 11.77 4.86 -4.26
CA SER A 711 10.42 5.07 -3.70
C SER A 711 9.96 6.52 -3.80
N ALA A 712 10.87 7.46 -3.56
CA ALA A 712 10.57 8.89 -3.68
C ALA A 712 10.21 9.26 -5.12
N ALA A 713 10.96 8.74 -6.10
CA ALA A 713 10.67 8.95 -7.52
C ALA A 713 9.29 8.38 -7.90
N PHE A 714 9.00 7.16 -7.49
CA PHE A 714 7.71 6.52 -7.76
C PHE A 714 6.54 7.28 -7.12
N GLY A 715 6.68 7.71 -5.86
CA GLY A 715 5.64 8.50 -5.19
C GLY A 715 5.34 9.83 -5.87
N MET A 716 6.38 10.54 -6.36
CA MET A 716 6.18 11.77 -7.13
C MET A 716 5.48 11.50 -8.45
N ILE A 717 5.84 10.44 -9.16
CA ILE A 717 5.20 10.03 -10.41
C ILE A 717 3.72 9.73 -10.17
N THR A 718 3.40 8.98 -9.12
CA THR A 718 2.01 8.68 -8.76
C THR A 718 1.21 9.95 -8.44
N THR A 719 1.81 10.93 -7.76
CA THR A 719 1.14 12.21 -7.46
C THR A 719 0.88 13.03 -8.70
N ILE A 720 1.83 13.06 -9.63
CA ILE A 720 1.62 13.72 -10.94
C ILE A 720 0.39 13.10 -11.62
N ALA A 721 0.29 11.78 -11.65
CA ALA A 721 -0.85 11.09 -12.24
C ALA A 721 -2.18 11.39 -11.53
N THR A 722 -2.18 11.35 -10.20
CA THR A 722 -3.37 11.66 -9.40
C THR A 722 -3.82 13.10 -9.63
N ASN A 723 -2.91 14.05 -9.62
CA ASN A 723 -3.22 15.46 -9.84
C ASN A 723 -3.77 15.73 -11.26
N ILE A 724 -3.30 14.99 -12.27
CA ILE A 724 -3.86 15.05 -13.63
C ILE A 724 -5.33 14.63 -13.64
N VAL A 725 -5.68 13.59 -12.89
CA VAL A 725 -7.04 13.03 -12.84
C VAL A 725 -7.98 13.87 -11.98
N THR A 726 -7.48 14.43 -10.88
CA THR A 726 -8.32 15.18 -9.90
C THR A 726 -8.47 16.66 -10.23
N ASP A 727 -7.97 17.12 -11.38
CA ASP A 727 -8.02 18.53 -11.79
C ASP A 727 -7.22 19.48 -10.87
N GLU A 728 -6.32 18.94 -10.07
CA GLU A 728 -5.38 19.71 -9.26
C GLU A 728 -4.15 20.09 -10.10
N LYS A 729 -3.42 21.11 -9.68
CA LYS A 729 -2.15 21.42 -10.37
C LYS A 729 -1.23 20.24 -10.22
N TRP A 730 -0.72 19.71 -11.34
CA TRP A 730 0.09 18.49 -11.43
C TRP A 730 1.25 18.42 -10.41
N ASN A 731 1.78 19.57 -9.97
CA ASN A 731 2.89 19.69 -9.02
C ASN A 731 2.45 19.98 -7.58
N ASP A 732 1.14 20.10 -7.30
CA ASP A 732 0.68 20.28 -5.93
C ASP A 732 0.99 19.00 -5.13
N GLY A 733 1.73 19.16 -4.04
CA GLY A 733 2.10 18.05 -3.15
C GLY A 733 3.31 17.22 -3.59
N LEU A 734 4.01 17.52 -4.69
CA LEU A 734 5.14 16.70 -5.16
C LEU A 734 6.28 16.56 -4.15
N VAL A 735 6.61 17.65 -3.44
CA VAL A 735 7.69 17.64 -2.44
C VAL A 735 7.26 16.80 -1.24
N GLU A 736 6.02 16.95 -0.81
CA GLU A 736 5.41 16.22 0.29
C GLU A 736 5.33 14.73 -0.02
N VAL A 737 4.91 14.38 -1.23
CA VAL A 737 4.80 12.99 -1.65
C VAL A 737 6.16 12.35 -1.89
N GLY A 738 7.12 13.07 -2.45
CA GLY A 738 8.50 12.60 -2.54
C GLY A 738 9.08 12.26 -1.17
N ALA A 739 8.92 13.15 -0.20
CA ALA A 739 9.37 12.93 1.17
C ALA A 739 8.60 11.78 1.85
N SER A 740 7.29 11.70 1.69
CA SER A 740 6.46 10.67 2.30
C SER A 740 6.65 9.29 1.66
N SER A 741 6.82 9.23 0.34
CA SER A 741 7.10 7.97 -0.37
C SER A 741 8.48 7.45 0.00
N PHE A 742 9.45 8.35 0.24
CA PHE A 742 10.75 7.98 0.80
C PHE A 742 10.59 7.37 2.20
N VAL A 743 9.83 8.01 3.08
CA VAL A 743 9.53 7.51 4.43
C VAL A 743 8.72 6.21 4.37
N SER A 744 7.66 6.13 3.56
CA SER A 744 6.85 4.92 3.42
C SER A 744 7.60 3.78 2.75
N GLY A 745 8.46 4.05 1.76
CA GLY A 745 9.35 3.05 1.18
C GLY A 745 10.36 2.53 2.21
N ALA A 746 10.95 3.42 3.01
CA ALA A 746 11.83 3.05 4.11
C ALA A 746 11.11 2.21 5.18
N LEU A 747 9.83 2.50 5.46
CA LEU A 747 9.01 1.76 6.43
C LEU A 747 8.46 0.44 5.85
N SER A 748 8.11 0.38 4.56
CA SER A 748 7.58 -0.85 3.94
C SER A 748 8.59 -1.97 3.89
N VAL A 749 9.87 -1.65 3.73
CA VAL A 749 10.97 -2.63 3.76
C VAL A 749 11.34 -3.08 5.17
N SER A 750 10.96 -2.30 6.21
CA SER A 750 11.19 -2.69 7.60
C SER A 750 10.31 -3.85 8.11
N GLY A 751 9.66 -4.58 7.20
CA GLY A 751 8.84 -5.74 7.56
C GLY A 751 7.44 -5.40 8.07
N PHE A 752 6.98 -4.17 7.87
CA PHE A 752 5.59 -3.81 8.06
C PHE A 752 4.80 -4.20 6.80
N GLY A 753 4.04 -5.29 6.86
CA GLY A 753 3.10 -5.72 5.81
C GLY A 753 1.92 -4.74 5.63
N PRO A 754 0.81 -5.16 5.00
CA PRO A 754 -0.32 -4.28 4.64
C PRO A 754 -0.86 -3.41 5.79
N LEU A 755 -0.78 -3.87 7.04
CA LEU A 755 -1.08 -3.07 8.24
C LEU A 755 -0.01 -2.02 8.52
N GLY A 756 1.27 -2.32 8.28
CA GLY A 756 2.37 -1.36 8.40
C GLY A 756 2.34 -0.33 7.28
N SER A 757 1.92 -0.71 6.06
CA SER A 757 1.66 0.25 4.99
C SER A 757 0.47 1.16 5.33
N ALA A 758 -0.58 0.66 5.99
CA ALA A 758 -1.69 1.47 6.46
C ALA A 758 -1.29 2.40 7.62
N VAL A 759 -0.44 1.93 8.54
CA VAL A 759 0.12 2.76 9.64
C VAL A 759 1.19 3.70 9.09
N GLY A 760 2.07 3.25 8.21
CA GLY A 760 3.05 4.08 7.50
C GLY A 760 2.38 5.11 6.59
N GLN A 761 1.29 4.74 5.91
CA GLN A 761 0.45 5.67 5.15
C GLN A 761 -0.31 6.65 6.07
N ALA A 762 -0.83 6.21 7.21
CA ALA A 762 -1.50 7.10 8.17
C ALA A 762 -0.52 8.09 8.83
N ILE A 763 0.68 7.64 9.18
CA ILE A 763 1.76 8.51 9.68
C ILE A 763 2.30 9.39 8.56
N GLY A 764 2.55 8.83 7.38
CA GLY A 764 2.95 9.57 6.19
C GLY A 764 1.91 10.62 5.81
N GLN A 765 0.62 10.26 5.78
CA GLN A 765 -0.48 11.18 5.51
C GLN A 765 -0.65 12.24 6.60
N GLY A 766 -0.41 11.93 7.87
CA GLY A 766 -0.42 12.90 8.96
C GLY A 766 0.71 13.91 8.85
N VAL A 767 1.93 13.46 8.54
CA VAL A 767 3.10 14.33 8.28
C VAL A 767 2.88 15.14 7.00
N ILE A 768 2.36 14.51 5.93
CA ILE A 768 2.01 15.17 4.67
C ILE A 768 0.94 16.23 4.91
N ALA A 769 -0.15 15.87 5.59
CA ALA A 769 -1.22 16.82 5.89
C ALA A 769 -0.69 17.99 6.74
N GLY A 770 0.19 17.74 7.72
CA GLY A 770 0.85 18.79 8.51
C GLY A 770 1.71 19.72 7.65
N ILE A 771 2.53 19.15 6.76
CA ILE A 771 3.39 19.91 5.83
C ILE A 771 2.55 20.65 4.78
N THR A 772 1.58 19.99 4.16
CA THR A 772 0.69 20.54 3.13
C THR A 772 -0.15 21.68 3.68
N GLU A 773 -0.74 21.50 4.86
CA GLU A 773 -1.53 22.52 5.51
C GLU A 773 -0.65 23.68 6.02
N GLY A 774 0.54 23.38 6.55
CA GLY A 774 1.53 24.41 6.90
C GLY A 774 1.97 25.23 5.68
N TYR A 775 2.19 24.60 4.54
CA TYR A 775 2.53 25.26 3.27
C TYR A 775 1.35 26.07 2.72
N SER A 776 0.13 25.52 2.77
CA SER A 776 -1.09 26.23 2.38
C SER A 776 -1.33 27.49 3.23
N LEU A 777 -1.16 27.40 4.54
CA LEU A 777 -1.24 28.54 5.45
C LEU A 777 -0.13 29.57 5.18
N TRP A 778 1.10 29.09 4.94
CA TRP A 778 2.22 29.98 4.58
C TRP A 778 1.99 30.69 3.23
N LYS A 779 1.47 29.98 2.21
CA LYS A 779 1.11 30.57 0.90
C LYS A 779 0.02 31.63 1.05
N LYS A 780 -1.01 31.37 1.83
CA LYS A 780 -2.09 32.32 2.13
C LYS A 780 -1.61 33.52 2.95
N SER A 781 -0.62 33.34 3.83
CA SER A 781 0.01 34.47 4.57
C SER A 781 0.72 35.45 3.64
N LYS A 782 1.24 34.99 2.51
CA LYS A 782 1.92 35.84 1.49
C LYS A 782 0.95 36.55 0.55
N THR A 783 -0.28 36.04 0.36
CA THR A 783 -1.19 36.54 -0.69
C THR A 783 -2.36 37.39 -0.18
N GLY A 784 -2.54 37.57 1.12
CA GLY A 784 -3.66 38.40 1.61
C GLY A 784 -4.24 38.11 2.97
N GLY A 785 -3.56 37.33 3.79
CA GLY A 785 -3.92 37.13 5.20
C GLY A 785 -4.58 35.79 5.49
N ILE A 786 -4.09 35.13 6.54
CA ILE A 786 -4.66 33.90 7.10
C ILE A 786 -5.96 34.26 7.83
N THR A 787 -7.04 33.54 7.53
CA THR A 787 -8.29 33.68 8.27
C THR A 787 -8.40 32.59 9.36
N ALA A 788 -9.20 32.86 10.41
CA ALA A 788 -9.51 31.83 11.41
C ALA A 788 -10.08 30.55 10.82
N TRP A 789 -10.72 30.65 9.64
CA TRP A 789 -11.23 29.52 8.88
C TRP A 789 -10.13 28.69 8.25
N ASP A 790 -9.10 29.30 7.75
CA ASP A 790 -7.96 28.60 7.14
C ASP A 790 -7.23 27.75 8.18
N VAL A 791 -6.99 28.31 9.38
CA VAL A 791 -6.40 27.57 10.51
C VAL A 791 -7.31 26.42 10.97
N THR A 792 -8.62 26.66 11.10
CA THR A 792 -9.58 25.65 11.53
C THR A 792 -9.70 24.50 10.52
N ASN A 793 -9.69 24.82 9.21
CA ASN A 793 -9.70 23.81 8.15
C ASN A 793 -8.42 22.97 8.17
N SER A 794 -7.28 23.62 8.33
CA SER A 794 -5.99 22.93 8.39
C SER A 794 -5.91 21.99 9.60
N VAL A 795 -6.34 22.43 10.78
CA VAL A 795 -6.39 21.55 11.97
C VAL A 795 -7.37 20.39 11.79
N ILE A 796 -8.52 20.61 11.15
CA ILE A 796 -9.49 19.54 10.85
C ILE A 796 -8.92 18.55 9.84
N ASN A 797 -8.24 19.01 8.79
CA ASN A 797 -7.66 18.15 7.76
C ASN A 797 -6.50 17.32 8.32
N VAL A 798 -5.64 17.91 9.14
CA VAL A 798 -4.57 17.19 9.85
C VAL A 798 -5.18 16.16 10.81
N GLY A 799 -6.20 16.53 11.59
CA GLY A 799 -6.91 15.62 12.49
C GLY A 799 -7.58 14.45 11.78
N ILE A 800 -8.17 14.67 10.60
CA ILE A 800 -8.78 13.62 9.77
C ILE A 800 -7.70 12.71 9.19
N SER A 801 -6.57 13.26 8.75
CA SER A 801 -5.46 12.49 8.17
C SER A 801 -4.74 11.63 9.19
N ILE A 802 -4.59 12.10 10.44
CA ILE A 802 -4.00 11.36 11.57
C ILE A 802 -4.94 10.26 12.07
N SER A 803 -6.26 10.46 12.02
CA SER A 803 -7.25 9.49 12.52
C SER A 803 -7.44 8.26 11.62
N GLY A 804 -6.70 8.15 10.53
CA GLY A 804 -6.56 6.93 9.72
C GLY A 804 -7.49 6.84 8.53
N GLY A 805 -6.89 6.63 7.38
CA GLY A 805 -7.50 6.43 6.07
C GLY A 805 -8.33 5.15 5.91
N THR A 806 -9.16 4.80 6.91
CA THR A 806 -10.13 3.72 6.79
C THR A 806 -11.54 4.27 7.01
N HIS A 807 -12.26 4.49 5.90
CA HIS A 807 -13.71 4.66 5.83
C HIS A 807 -14.34 5.76 6.71
N TYR A 808 -14.00 7.02 6.45
CA TYR A 808 -14.99 8.07 6.71
C TYR A 808 -16.08 7.97 5.64
N GLN A 809 -17.21 7.38 6.01
CA GLN A 809 -18.36 7.33 5.11
C GLN A 809 -18.83 8.75 4.78
N LYS A 810 -19.23 8.96 3.55
CA LYS A 810 -19.74 10.21 2.95
C LYS A 810 -20.76 10.97 3.83
N LYS A 811 -21.46 10.29 4.73
CA LYS A 811 -22.47 10.83 5.65
C LYS A 811 -21.89 11.69 6.79
N ASP A 812 -20.80 11.25 7.42
CA ASP A 812 -20.11 12.04 8.46
C ASP A 812 -19.45 13.27 7.85
N SER A 813 -18.99 13.16 6.62
CA SER A 813 -18.50 14.28 5.81
C SER A 813 -19.60 15.29 5.50
N ILE A 814 -20.83 14.87 5.18
CA ILE A 814 -21.99 15.75 4.90
C ILE A 814 -22.47 16.43 6.19
N TYR A 815 -22.55 15.70 7.31
CA TYR A 815 -22.91 16.25 8.60
C TYR A 815 -21.83 17.22 9.14
N ALA A 816 -20.56 16.85 9.02
CA ALA A 816 -19.44 17.74 9.31
C ALA A 816 -19.41 18.95 8.39
N LYS A 817 -19.63 18.78 7.07
CA LYS A 817 -19.80 19.90 6.11
C LYS A 817 -20.95 20.83 6.47
N GLY A 818 -22.07 20.29 6.95
CA GLY A 818 -23.21 21.09 7.44
C GLY A 818 -22.91 21.91 8.69
N LYS A 819 -22.15 21.35 9.64
CA LYS A 819 -21.67 22.04 10.85
C LYS A 819 -20.59 23.07 10.51
N ILE A 820 -19.65 22.71 9.66
CA ILE A 820 -18.60 23.59 9.14
C ILE A 820 -19.21 24.77 8.37
N ARG A 821 -20.22 24.54 7.52
CA ARG A 821 -20.96 25.62 6.83
C ARG A 821 -21.65 26.57 7.80
N ARG A 822 -22.24 26.07 8.90
CA ARG A 822 -22.84 26.91 9.95
C ARG A 822 -21.78 27.72 10.67
N MET A 823 -20.66 27.15 11.01
CA MET A 823 -19.55 27.88 11.66
C MET A 823 -18.97 28.94 10.71
N ARG A 824 -18.80 28.66 9.42
CA ARG A 824 -18.40 29.64 8.40
C ARG A 824 -19.33 30.83 8.32
N ASN A 825 -20.62 30.62 8.41
CA ASN A 825 -21.61 31.71 8.42
C ASN A 825 -21.49 32.51 9.69
N ARG A 826 -21.27 31.90 10.87
CA ARG A 826 -21.10 32.63 12.16
C ARG A 826 -19.81 33.45 12.18
N ILE A 827 -18.70 32.97 11.66
CA ILE A 827 -17.45 33.71 11.49
C ILE A 827 -17.67 34.91 10.57
N ARG A 828 -18.33 34.73 9.45
CA ARG A 828 -18.67 35.83 8.52
C ARG A 828 -19.53 36.91 9.19
N ASP A 829 -20.56 36.49 9.93
CA ASP A 829 -21.45 37.40 10.63
C ASP A 829 -20.75 38.15 11.77
N TYR A 830 -19.84 37.49 12.48
CA TYR A 830 -18.99 38.13 13.49
C TYR A 830 -18.05 39.18 12.86
N ASN A 831 -17.36 38.81 11.76
CA ASN A 831 -16.46 39.73 11.06
C ASN A 831 -17.21 40.95 10.48
N LYS A 832 -18.43 40.77 9.93
CA LYS A 832 -19.29 41.88 9.51
C LYS A 832 -19.67 42.76 10.68
N ALA A 833 -20.02 42.19 11.85
CA ALA A 833 -20.34 42.94 13.05
C ALA A 833 -19.14 43.73 13.58
N LYS A 834 -17.92 43.13 13.52
CA LYS A 834 -16.67 43.78 13.92
C LYS A 834 -16.34 44.98 13.01
N ALA A 835 -16.52 44.83 11.69
CA ALA A 835 -16.36 45.91 10.73
C ALA A 835 -17.38 47.04 10.90
N GLY A 836 -18.57 46.73 11.37
CA GLY A 836 -19.66 47.72 11.63
C GLY A 836 -19.55 48.47 12.97
N GLY A 837 -18.59 48.16 13.86
CA GLY A 837 -18.22 48.93 15.04
C GLY A 837 -19.19 48.93 16.21
N LYS A 838 -20.38 48.29 16.15
CA LYS A 838 -21.40 48.30 17.18
C LYS A 838 -21.10 47.26 18.28
N ARG A 839 -20.55 47.67 19.43
CA ARG A 839 -20.10 46.78 20.53
C ARG A 839 -21.11 45.73 20.97
N GLY A 840 -22.38 46.05 21.12
CA GLY A 840 -23.40 45.09 21.51
C GLY A 840 -23.67 43.97 20.45
N VAL A 841 -23.61 44.35 19.16
CA VAL A 841 -23.75 43.39 18.06
C VAL A 841 -22.53 42.47 17.96
N ILE A 842 -21.34 43.01 18.18
CA ILE A 842 -20.07 42.25 18.21
C ILE A 842 -20.12 41.21 19.32
N ALA A 843 -20.49 41.63 20.57
CA ALA A 843 -20.58 40.71 21.71
C ALA A 843 -21.60 39.58 21.49
N ARG A 844 -22.77 39.88 20.91
CA ARG A 844 -23.78 38.87 20.57
C ARG A 844 -23.29 37.87 19.51
N ARG A 845 -22.65 38.35 18.44
CA ARG A 845 -22.13 37.48 17.36
C ARG A 845 -20.95 36.65 17.84
N LYS A 846 -20.13 37.19 18.75
CA LYS A 846 -19.08 36.43 19.44
C LYS A 846 -19.66 35.27 20.25
N ALA A 847 -20.67 35.52 21.06
CA ALA A 847 -21.32 34.47 21.86
C ALA A 847 -22.00 33.39 21.03
N GLU A 848 -22.55 33.75 19.84
CA GLU A 848 -23.08 32.77 18.89
C GLU A 848 -21.96 31.90 18.26
N LEU A 849 -20.81 32.50 17.93
CA LEU A 849 -19.62 31.77 17.40
C LEU A 849 -19.05 30.83 18.46
N ASP A 850 -18.86 31.32 19.71
CA ASP A 850 -18.35 30.51 20.83
C ASP A 850 -19.25 29.31 21.13
N ARG A 851 -20.58 29.47 21.02
CA ARG A 851 -21.55 28.36 21.19
C ARG A 851 -21.44 27.30 20.11
N GLU A 852 -21.27 27.68 18.84
CA GLU A 852 -21.10 26.72 17.73
C GLU A 852 -19.72 26.06 17.77
N THR A 853 -18.69 26.76 18.21
CA THR A 853 -17.34 26.22 18.45
C THR A 853 -17.37 25.15 19.55
N LYS A 854 -18.07 25.43 20.66
CA LYS A 854 -18.28 24.47 21.77
C LYS A 854 -19.00 23.21 21.27
N LYS A 855 -20.08 23.36 20.49
CA LYS A 855 -20.80 22.23 19.90
C LYS A 855 -19.96 21.40 18.91
N LEU A 856 -19.06 22.06 18.17
CA LEU A 856 -18.13 21.38 17.29
C LEU A 856 -17.08 20.64 18.10
N GLY A 857 -16.56 21.26 19.17
CA GLY A 857 -15.65 20.64 20.13
C GLY A 857 -16.25 19.43 20.84
N GLU A 858 -17.51 19.53 21.29
CA GLU A 858 -18.24 18.41 21.91
C GLU A 858 -18.50 17.26 20.93
N MET A 859 -18.68 17.56 19.63
CA MET A 859 -18.82 16.56 18.58
C MET A 859 -17.49 15.87 18.29
N VAL A 860 -16.41 16.64 18.21
CA VAL A 860 -15.04 16.10 18.04
C VAL A 860 -14.67 15.29 19.29
N TYR A 861 -15.01 15.75 20.49
CA TYR A 861 -14.80 15.04 21.76
C TYR A 861 -15.58 13.72 21.85
N LYS A 862 -16.80 13.66 21.32
CA LYS A 862 -17.59 12.41 21.28
C LYS A 862 -16.96 11.34 20.40
N HIS A 863 -16.06 11.74 19.49
CA HIS A 863 -15.42 10.86 18.50
C HIS A 863 -13.89 10.77 18.63
N SER A 864 -13.27 11.50 19.58
CA SER A 864 -11.83 11.47 19.87
C SER A 864 -11.57 11.72 21.37
N LYS A 865 -10.43 11.25 21.90
CA LYS A 865 -10.07 11.34 23.34
C LYS A 865 -9.92 12.78 23.87
N PRO A 866 -9.91 13.00 25.23
CA PRO A 866 -10.26 14.24 25.95
C PRO A 866 -9.44 15.51 25.71
N ASP A 867 -8.21 15.45 25.20
CA ASP A 867 -7.28 16.60 25.25
C ASP A 867 -7.32 17.57 24.05
N TRP A 868 -8.02 17.25 22.99
CA TRP A 868 -8.11 18.10 21.81
C TRP A 868 -9.00 19.34 21.97
N THR A 869 -9.94 19.30 22.90
CA THR A 869 -10.90 20.41 23.12
C THR A 869 -10.25 21.66 23.69
N SER A 870 -9.25 21.53 24.55
CA SER A 870 -8.52 22.68 25.11
C SER A 870 -7.60 23.33 24.07
N SER A 871 -6.95 22.55 23.22
CA SER A 871 -6.08 23.06 22.14
C SER A 871 -6.87 23.77 21.05
N LEU A 872 -8.02 23.21 20.64
CA LEU A 872 -8.91 23.81 19.63
C LEU A 872 -9.54 25.11 20.15
N LEU A 873 -9.97 25.14 21.40
CA LEU A 873 -10.50 26.35 22.08
C LEU A 873 -9.44 27.44 22.21
N ASN A 874 -8.18 27.08 22.50
CA ASN A 874 -7.08 28.04 22.60
C ASN A 874 -6.71 28.63 21.24
N VAL A 875 -6.68 27.83 20.18
CA VAL A 875 -6.42 28.29 18.80
C VAL A 875 -7.54 29.23 18.35
N VAL A 876 -8.80 28.87 18.55
CA VAL A 876 -9.95 29.72 18.19
C VAL A 876 -9.98 30.99 19.02
N ASN A 877 -9.70 30.96 20.32
CA ASN A 877 -9.62 32.12 21.17
C ASN A 877 -8.48 33.08 20.81
N ASN A 878 -7.28 32.56 20.45
CA ASN A 878 -6.14 33.35 20.02
C ASN A 878 -6.39 34.06 18.69
N VAL A 879 -7.08 33.41 17.77
CA VAL A 879 -7.44 33.99 16.46
C VAL A 879 -8.58 34.98 16.57
N VAL A 880 -9.54 34.77 17.49
CA VAL A 880 -10.68 35.69 17.73
C VAL A 880 -10.29 36.90 18.56
N SER A 881 -9.30 36.77 19.47
CA SER A 881 -8.85 37.87 20.32
C SER A 881 -7.94 38.91 19.64
N GLY A 882 -7.52 38.68 18.40
CA GLY A 882 -6.81 39.73 17.62
C GLY A 882 -5.41 40.04 18.13
N SER A 883 -4.71 39.08 18.72
CA SER A 883 -3.29 39.23 19.03
C SER A 883 -2.47 39.48 17.78
N GLN A 884 -1.58 40.41 17.84
CA GLN A 884 -0.79 41.10 16.82
C GLN A 884 -0.19 40.22 15.73
N PRO A 885 0.03 40.73 14.51
CA PRO A 885 0.71 40.01 13.44
C PRO A 885 2.13 39.63 13.89
N VAL A 886 2.50 38.38 13.73
CA VAL A 886 3.87 37.91 13.93
C VAL A 886 4.77 38.65 12.95
N ASP A 887 5.76 39.37 13.44
CA ASP A 887 6.72 40.13 12.67
C ASP A 887 7.46 39.28 11.65
N LYS A 888 7.64 39.83 10.46
CA LYS A 888 8.36 39.22 9.35
C LYS A 888 9.82 38.96 9.72
N PRO A 889 10.38 37.76 9.52
CA PRO A 889 11.83 37.58 9.56
C PRO A 889 12.46 38.29 8.34
N LYS A 890 13.27 39.29 8.58
CA LYS A 890 14.21 39.87 7.62
C LYS A 890 15.42 38.94 7.54
N GLY A 891 15.76 38.45 6.32
CA GLY A 891 17.06 37.87 6.05
C GLY A 891 17.01 36.65 5.15
N GLY A 892 17.47 36.79 3.91
CA GLY A 892 17.73 35.69 3.00
C GLY A 892 18.94 34.88 3.46
N GLY A 893 18.79 33.63 3.70
CA GLY A 893 19.85 32.67 4.03
C GLY A 893 19.51 31.30 3.45
N LYS A 894 20.51 30.68 2.86
CA LYS A 894 20.44 29.31 2.31
C LYS A 894 20.06 28.35 3.42
N ARG A 895 18.96 27.61 3.27
CA ARG A 895 18.60 26.51 4.15
C ARG A 895 18.90 25.18 3.46
N VAL A 896 19.83 24.44 4.00
CA VAL A 896 20.05 23.02 3.68
C VAL A 896 19.43 22.23 4.83
N PHE A 897 18.44 21.43 4.55
CA PHE A 897 17.85 20.52 5.55
C PHE A 897 18.54 19.16 5.45
N TYR A 898 19.23 18.77 6.51
CA TYR A 898 19.66 17.40 6.70
C TYR A 898 18.63 16.74 7.63
N MET A 899 17.89 15.75 7.13
CA MET A 899 17.21 14.82 8.02
C MET A 899 18.20 13.72 8.39
N ARG A 900 18.63 13.71 9.65
CA ARG A 900 19.29 12.56 10.27
C ARG A 900 18.22 11.80 11.04
N TRP A 901 18.07 10.55 10.72
CA TRP A 901 17.20 9.59 11.41
C TRP A 901 17.97 8.86 12.50
#